data_502ef3a5e29beb59973d77c389186fa6
#
_entry.id   502ef3a5e29beb59973d77c389186fa6
#
_cell.length_a   1.000
_cell.length_b   1.000
_cell.length_c   1.000
_cell.angle_alpha   90.00
_cell.angle_beta   90.00
_cell.angle_gamma   90.00
#
_symmetry.space_group_name_H-M   'P 1'
#
loop_
_entity.id
_entity.type
_entity.pdbx_description
1 polymer ?
#
loop_
_entity_poly.entity_id
_entity_poly.type
_entity_poly.pdbx_seq_one_letter_code
_entity_poly.pdbx_strand_id
1 'polypeptide(L)'
;MAAANVTPMVQQYMAVKQEHQNELLFFRLGDFYEMFFDDAITASRELNLTLTKRSNGMEHMPMCGVPYHSVDGYIAKLIKKGYRIAICEQVEDPKLAKGIVERKVIKIITPGTALNEQLLEDKHNRYLVFLQQDQEKGMCLAAADVTTGECEWFLDQTSESFLNITEQLYRLQPAELVVRLASDETSEKLQEWLAARLPECVVTHYDESTPEADYFTQHFAGNDVPDEVHSTVELLLRYLHGTVMADLSHINRLVRIERNSFMNLDVTAIRNLELVRNMTDGSKRGTLLQVLDFTNTSMGARRLRSWIESPLLDVGRIYERQEAVAELAAAAELREAIVAQLKAVADLERIVSRIEVGSANARDLVALRNSLSVLPGLKGILEGCGSGLLRKLWKGLHLHEELAARLQQAIVDEPPFSVREGGMIRTGYNQELDELHLIAADNKTWMQNFEQKIKEETGIKTMKVGFNKVFGYYIEVSKGQSSSVPPYFVRKQTLVNAERYIVPELKEFENKILGAKEKIEQLEYYLFDELRTLIRGKIKEIQKTARAVSYIDVLTGLAEAAYKYNYVRPELNNNGEIKIVDGRHPVVERLLEKEIFVPNNTNLNNADERMIIITGPNMAGKSTYMRQVALLVLMTQIGSFIPARQASICPVDKIFTRVGASDDLATGQSTFMVEMNEVAQILKYATKNSLIILDEVGRGTSTFDGMSIAHAVMEYIHDRIKAKTLFATHYHQLIALENVLSGVKNYSVAVKERGKDIIFLRRIVPGGTDRSYGVHVARLAGLPKKVLERSEELLKEYDNDNGRVQQPAAAAAPDNMMGSLFGSSIANELLKLDVMSMTPIEAMSALYKLQDEARKELGK
;
A
#
# COMPACT_ATOMS: atom_id res chain seq x y z
N MET A 1 -15.18 0.48 45.14
CA MET A 1 -14.70 -0.85 45.52
C MET A 1 -13.53 -0.69 46.49
N ALA A 2 -13.58 -1.36 47.64
CA ALA A 2 -12.62 -1.15 48.73
C ALA A 2 -11.19 -1.42 48.29
N ALA A 3 -10.25 -0.58 48.76
CA ALA A 3 -8.82 -0.70 48.56
C ALA A 3 -8.25 -1.95 49.25
N ALA A 4 -8.42 -3.10 48.65
CA ALA A 4 -7.78 -4.34 49.08
C ALA A 4 -6.34 -4.34 48.55
N ASN A 5 -5.42 -4.83 49.37
CA ASN A 5 -3.96 -4.97 49.22
C ASN A 5 -3.41 -5.31 47.79
N VAL A 6 -3.52 -4.34 46.90
CA VAL A 6 -2.92 -4.44 45.55
C VAL A 6 -1.43 -4.12 45.69
N THR A 7 -0.55 -4.97 45.11
CA THR A 7 0.90 -4.68 45.19
C THR A 7 1.18 -3.36 44.47
N PRO A 8 2.19 -2.60 44.92
CA PRO A 8 2.55 -1.32 44.31
C PRO A 8 2.82 -1.39 42.81
N MET A 9 3.35 -2.52 42.30
CA MET A 9 3.55 -2.77 40.84
C MET A 9 2.21 -2.82 40.08
N VAL A 10 1.21 -3.50 40.63
CA VAL A 10 -0.12 -3.58 40.00
C VAL A 10 -0.83 -2.24 40.07
N GLN A 11 -0.62 -1.44 41.12
CA GLN A 11 -1.14 -0.07 41.21
C GLN A 11 -0.55 0.80 40.09
N GLN A 12 0.77 0.72 39.88
CA GLN A 12 1.45 1.43 38.78
C GLN A 12 0.91 0.99 37.38
N TYR A 13 0.73 -0.33 37.18
CA TYR A 13 0.13 -0.85 35.95
C TYR A 13 -1.28 -0.29 35.71
N MET A 14 -2.14 -0.33 36.76
CA MET A 14 -3.52 0.15 36.66
C MET A 14 -3.59 1.65 36.38
N ALA A 15 -2.70 2.45 36.99
CA ALA A 15 -2.61 3.89 36.74
C ALA A 15 -2.27 4.17 35.28
N VAL A 16 -1.22 3.52 34.74
CA VAL A 16 -0.84 3.65 33.34
C VAL A 16 -1.95 3.15 32.40
N LYS A 17 -2.60 2.02 32.74
CA LYS A 17 -3.70 1.48 31.93
C LYS A 17 -4.92 2.38 31.91
N GLN A 18 -5.18 3.12 32.97
CA GLN A 18 -6.29 4.07 33.03
C GLN A 18 -6.11 5.23 32.03
N GLU A 19 -4.88 5.65 31.76
CA GLU A 19 -4.57 6.65 30.74
C GLU A 19 -4.57 6.07 29.31
N HIS A 20 -4.36 4.73 29.18
CA HIS A 20 -4.22 4.03 27.91
C HIS A 20 -5.24 2.88 27.77
N GLN A 21 -6.54 3.20 27.91
CA GLN A 21 -7.61 2.18 27.94
C GLN A 21 -7.77 1.42 26.64
N ASN A 22 -7.54 2.08 25.51
CA ASN A 22 -7.75 1.54 24.17
C ASN A 22 -6.52 0.80 23.59
N GLU A 23 -5.35 0.88 24.23
CA GLU A 23 -4.12 0.25 23.82
C GLU A 23 -3.84 -1.02 24.62
N LEU A 24 -3.27 -2.05 23.99
CA LEU A 24 -2.69 -3.18 24.71
C LEU A 24 -1.40 -2.71 25.40
N LEU A 25 -1.36 -2.76 26.74
CA LEU A 25 -0.25 -2.26 27.52
C LEU A 25 0.85 -3.32 27.67
N PHE A 26 1.98 -3.10 26.99
CA PHE A 26 3.21 -3.88 27.12
C PHE A 26 4.06 -3.31 28.25
N PHE A 27 3.95 -3.88 29.44
CA PHE A 27 4.53 -3.33 30.66
C PHE A 27 5.86 -4.03 30.97
N ARG A 28 6.97 -3.29 30.98
CA ARG A 28 8.32 -3.84 31.19
C ARG A 28 8.52 -4.34 32.61
N LEU A 29 8.83 -5.63 32.75
CA LEU A 29 9.20 -6.28 34.02
C LEU A 29 10.44 -7.16 33.82
N GLY A 30 11.61 -6.65 34.20
CA GLY A 30 12.88 -7.32 33.94
C GLY A 30 13.12 -7.57 32.45
N ASP A 31 13.30 -8.84 32.05
CA ASP A 31 13.56 -9.22 30.66
C ASP A 31 12.30 -9.48 29.84
N PHE A 32 11.11 -9.17 30.40
CA PHE A 32 9.84 -9.39 29.70
C PHE A 32 9.01 -8.12 29.60
N TYR A 33 8.17 -8.06 28.56
CA TYR A 33 6.96 -7.25 28.56
C TYR A 33 5.82 -8.13 29.02
N GLU A 34 5.22 -7.79 30.15
CA GLU A 34 4.08 -8.50 30.73
C GLU A 34 2.79 -7.72 30.50
N MET A 35 1.74 -8.44 30.21
CA MET A 35 0.38 -7.94 30.05
C MET A 35 -0.50 -8.56 31.12
N PHE A 36 -1.47 -7.82 31.62
CA PHE A 36 -2.35 -8.25 32.70
C PHE A 36 -3.82 -8.04 32.36
N PHE A 37 -4.71 -8.69 33.09
CA PHE A 37 -6.17 -8.58 32.94
C PHE A 37 -6.64 -8.87 31.50
N ASP A 38 -7.50 -8.01 30.94
CA ASP A 38 -8.09 -8.16 29.62
C ASP A 38 -7.02 -8.08 28.51
N ASP A 39 -5.96 -7.29 28.71
CA ASP A 39 -4.83 -7.22 27.77
C ASP A 39 -4.14 -8.58 27.68
N ALA A 40 -3.97 -9.28 28.80
CA ALA A 40 -3.36 -10.62 28.80
C ALA A 40 -4.25 -11.66 28.09
N ILE A 41 -5.55 -11.60 28.30
CA ILE A 41 -6.50 -12.50 27.64
C ILE A 41 -6.47 -12.27 26.12
N THR A 42 -6.53 -11.02 25.70
CA THR A 42 -6.48 -10.63 24.28
C THR A 42 -5.15 -11.03 23.65
N ALA A 43 -4.03 -10.66 24.24
CA ALA A 43 -2.71 -10.96 23.70
C ALA A 43 -2.42 -12.47 23.66
N SER A 44 -2.84 -13.22 24.70
CA SER A 44 -2.72 -14.69 24.73
C SER A 44 -3.47 -15.33 23.57
N ARG A 45 -4.70 -14.91 23.29
CA ARG A 45 -5.52 -15.40 22.19
C ARG A 45 -4.91 -15.07 20.82
N GLU A 46 -4.54 -13.80 20.62
CA GLU A 46 -4.09 -13.30 19.33
C GLU A 46 -2.68 -13.76 18.94
N LEU A 47 -1.83 -14.01 19.94
CA LEU A 47 -0.43 -14.39 19.76
C LEU A 47 -0.15 -15.88 20.04
N ASN A 48 -1.17 -16.65 20.47
CA ASN A 48 -1.03 -18.04 20.94
C ASN A 48 -0.02 -18.17 22.09
N LEU A 49 -0.06 -17.22 23.05
CA LEU A 49 0.77 -17.27 24.26
C LEU A 49 0.08 -18.02 25.39
N THR A 50 0.88 -18.66 26.22
CA THR A 50 0.35 -19.32 27.43
C THR A 50 -0.19 -18.28 28.41
N LEU A 51 -1.49 -18.34 28.71
CA LEU A 51 -2.10 -17.54 29.75
C LEU A 51 -1.79 -18.15 31.11
N THR A 52 -1.07 -17.40 31.95
CA THR A 52 -0.71 -17.78 33.31
C THR A 52 -1.51 -16.98 34.32
N LYS A 53 -1.39 -17.32 35.60
CA LYS A 53 -2.05 -16.62 36.72
C LYS A 53 -0.99 -16.19 37.73
N ARG A 54 -1.01 -14.91 38.12
CA ARG A 54 -0.15 -14.41 39.16
C ARG A 54 -0.97 -14.29 40.45
N SER A 55 -0.49 -14.89 41.53
CA SER A 55 -1.10 -14.79 42.85
C SER A 55 -0.54 -13.57 43.58
N ASN A 56 -1.35 -12.54 43.83
CA ASN A 56 -0.95 -11.31 44.54
C ASN A 56 -1.98 -10.88 45.56
N GLY A 57 -2.45 -11.82 46.43
CA GLY A 57 -3.39 -11.48 47.48
C GLY A 57 -4.82 -11.19 47.05
N MET A 58 -5.08 -11.13 45.73
CA MET A 58 -6.40 -11.10 45.13
C MET A 58 -6.61 -12.33 44.23
N GLU A 59 -7.86 -12.66 43.93
CA GLU A 59 -8.26 -13.71 43.02
C GLU A 59 -7.50 -13.61 41.71
N HIS A 60 -6.80 -14.66 41.35
CA HIS A 60 -6.15 -15.00 40.08
C HIS A 60 -6.16 -13.93 38.96
N MET A 61 -5.17 -13.06 38.93
CA MET A 61 -4.95 -12.08 37.88
C MET A 61 -4.40 -12.78 36.63
N PRO A 62 -5.10 -12.78 35.46
CA PRO A 62 -4.58 -13.29 34.24
C PRO A 62 -3.32 -12.54 33.80
N MET A 63 -2.32 -13.26 33.33
CA MET A 63 -1.04 -12.70 32.90
C MET A 63 -0.48 -13.48 31.70
N CYS A 64 0.10 -12.79 30.73
CA CYS A 64 0.99 -13.36 29.74
C CYS A 64 2.16 -12.41 29.48
N GLY A 65 3.24 -12.90 28.88
CA GLY A 65 4.41 -12.06 28.62
C GLY A 65 5.24 -12.55 27.46
N VAL A 66 6.01 -11.64 26.87
CA VAL A 66 6.94 -11.88 25.77
C VAL A 66 8.33 -11.38 26.14
N PRO A 67 9.42 -12.05 25.76
CA PRO A 67 10.77 -11.56 25.99
C PRO A 67 10.99 -10.22 25.27
N TYR A 68 11.61 -9.24 25.93
CA TYR A 68 11.78 -7.89 25.37
C TYR A 68 12.60 -7.88 24.07
N HIS A 69 13.59 -8.75 23.96
CA HIS A 69 14.47 -8.84 22.79
C HIS A 69 13.79 -9.42 21.53
N SER A 70 12.64 -10.06 21.69
CA SER A 70 11.86 -10.63 20.58
C SER A 70 10.48 -9.99 20.41
N VAL A 71 10.21 -8.90 21.11
CA VAL A 71 8.89 -8.24 21.17
C VAL A 71 8.40 -7.75 19.81
N ASP A 72 9.30 -7.32 18.93
CA ASP A 72 8.97 -6.76 17.62
C ASP A 72 8.16 -7.70 16.75
N GLY A 73 8.46 -8.99 16.75
CA GLY A 73 7.70 -9.99 16.01
C GLY A 73 6.27 -10.19 16.53
N TYR A 74 6.06 -10.01 17.85
CA TYR A 74 4.73 -10.07 18.47
C TYR A 74 3.94 -8.79 18.21
N ILE A 75 4.57 -7.63 18.32
CA ILE A 75 3.99 -6.33 17.98
C ILE A 75 3.51 -6.37 16.53
N ALA A 76 4.34 -6.85 15.60
CA ALA A 76 4.01 -6.94 14.18
C ALA A 76 2.72 -7.74 13.93
N LYS A 77 2.51 -8.84 14.65
CA LYS A 77 1.28 -9.66 14.52
C LYS A 77 0.05 -8.94 15.03
N LEU A 78 0.14 -8.20 16.13
CA LEU A 78 -0.98 -7.45 16.69
C LEU A 78 -1.35 -6.23 15.83
N ILE A 79 -0.35 -5.50 15.37
CA ILE A 79 -0.56 -4.33 14.48
C ILE A 79 -1.24 -4.74 13.16
N LYS A 80 -0.86 -5.89 12.57
CA LYS A 80 -1.54 -6.43 11.37
C LYS A 80 -3.02 -6.77 11.63
N LYS A 81 -3.39 -7.03 12.88
CA LYS A 81 -4.77 -7.29 13.29
C LYS A 81 -5.50 -6.02 13.77
N GLY A 82 -4.87 -4.84 13.61
CA GLY A 82 -5.47 -3.53 13.94
C GLY A 82 -5.36 -3.12 15.41
N TYR A 83 -4.64 -3.86 16.27
CA TYR A 83 -4.45 -3.47 17.67
C TYR A 83 -3.48 -2.32 17.80
N ARG A 84 -3.72 -1.44 18.77
CA ARG A 84 -2.82 -0.38 19.22
C ARG A 84 -2.05 -0.85 20.45
N ILE A 85 -0.77 -0.50 20.58
CA ILE A 85 0.11 -1.02 21.61
C ILE A 85 0.82 0.14 22.31
N ALA A 86 0.65 0.26 23.62
CA ALA A 86 1.41 1.19 24.47
C ALA A 86 2.64 0.46 25.04
N ILE A 87 3.83 0.97 24.72
CA ILE A 87 5.10 0.43 25.24
C ILE A 87 5.49 1.20 26.49
N CYS A 88 5.45 0.52 27.62
CA CYS A 88 5.79 1.06 28.92
C CYS A 88 7.14 0.54 29.38
N GLU A 89 8.13 1.44 29.45
CA GLU A 89 9.52 1.15 29.82
C GLU A 89 9.88 1.67 31.19
N GLN A 90 10.93 1.09 31.77
CA GLN A 90 11.58 1.56 32.99
C GLN A 90 12.37 2.83 32.68
N VAL A 91 12.00 3.94 33.29
CA VAL A 91 12.64 5.25 33.07
C VAL A 91 13.65 5.60 34.16
N GLU A 92 13.75 4.77 35.20
CA GLU A 92 14.68 4.91 36.32
C GLU A 92 15.64 3.70 36.37
N ASP A 93 16.91 3.93 36.74
CA ASP A 93 17.86 2.82 36.93
C ASP A 93 17.44 1.96 38.15
N PRO A 94 17.21 0.66 37.98
CA PRO A 94 16.82 -0.24 39.06
C PRO A 94 17.80 -0.27 40.23
N LYS A 95 19.08 0.07 40.03
CA LYS A 95 20.12 0.13 41.06
C LYS A 95 20.00 1.38 41.94
N LEU A 96 19.36 2.45 41.42
CA LEU A 96 19.21 3.74 42.10
C LEU A 96 17.81 3.96 42.71
N ALA A 97 16.86 3.15 42.33
CA ALA A 97 15.47 3.26 42.76
C ALA A 97 15.29 3.00 44.24
N LYS A 98 14.73 3.97 45.00
CA LYS A 98 14.36 3.83 46.42
C LYS A 98 13.00 3.18 46.63
N GLY A 99 12.61 2.23 45.80
CA GLY A 99 11.32 1.58 45.85
C GLY A 99 11.04 0.79 44.58
N ILE A 100 9.85 1.01 44.01
CA ILE A 100 9.51 0.44 42.69
C ILE A 100 10.05 1.36 41.63
N VAL A 101 10.75 0.78 40.66
CA VAL A 101 11.27 1.45 39.47
C VAL A 101 10.11 2.15 38.74
N GLU A 102 10.29 3.44 38.45
CA GLU A 102 9.32 4.21 37.71
C GLU A 102 9.22 3.71 36.25
N ARG A 103 7.99 3.60 35.75
CA ARG A 103 7.69 3.18 34.38
C ARG A 103 6.75 4.17 33.75
N LYS A 104 7.05 4.52 32.46
CA LYS A 104 6.22 5.42 31.67
C LYS A 104 6.01 4.83 30.28
N VAL A 105 4.90 5.17 29.66
CA VAL A 105 4.71 4.92 28.23
C VAL A 105 5.65 5.84 27.46
N ILE A 106 6.49 5.23 26.63
CA ILE A 106 7.49 5.93 25.81
C ILE A 106 7.09 6.05 24.33
N LYS A 107 6.12 5.25 23.91
CA LYS A 107 5.53 5.32 22.58
C LYS A 107 4.25 4.50 22.51
N ILE A 108 3.34 4.92 21.63
CA ILE A 108 2.16 4.15 21.23
C ILE A 108 2.36 3.73 19.78
N ILE A 109 2.33 2.43 19.52
CA ILE A 109 2.48 1.89 18.17
C ILE A 109 1.09 1.61 17.64
N THR A 110 0.74 2.27 16.53
CA THR A 110 -0.52 2.08 15.80
C THR A 110 -0.25 1.57 14.39
N PRO A 111 -1.25 1.09 13.65
CA PRO A 111 -1.06 0.70 12.26
C PRO A 111 -0.43 1.78 11.39
N GLY A 112 -0.74 3.06 11.62
CA GLY A 112 -0.20 4.20 10.87
C GLY A 112 1.18 4.71 11.33
N THR A 113 1.56 4.44 12.60
CA THR A 113 2.81 4.96 13.19
C THR A 113 3.89 3.90 13.39
N ALA A 114 3.68 2.68 12.90
CA ALA A 114 4.63 1.58 13.06
C ALA A 114 5.88 1.79 12.18
N LEU A 115 7.06 1.86 12.82
CA LEU A 115 8.38 2.07 12.20
C LEU A 115 9.21 0.79 12.09
N ASN A 116 8.67 -0.35 12.57
CA ASN A 116 9.38 -1.61 12.60
C ASN A 116 9.53 -2.19 11.19
N GLU A 117 10.75 -2.58 10.79
CA GLU A 117 11.07 -3.17 9.49
C GLU A 117 10.23 -4.41 9.15
N GLN A 118 9.87 -5.23 10.15
CA GLN A 118 9.04 -6.43 9.94
C GLN A 118 7.59 -6.10 9.54
N LEU A 119 7.14 -4.87 9.75
CA LEU A 119 5.81 -4.36 9.38
C LEU A 119 5.82 -3.56 8.09
N LEU A 120 6.99 -3.12 7.65
CA LEU A 120 7.15 -2.27 6.49
C LEU A 120 7.40 -3.12 5.26
N GLU A 121 6.54 -2.99 4.27
CA GLU A 121 6.87 -3.42 2.91
C GLU A 121 7.82 -2.40 2.30
N ASP A 122 9.02 -2.83 1.89
CA ASP A 122 10.09 -1.94 1.44
C ASP A 122 9.67 -1.01 0.29
N LYS A 123 8.77 -1.50 -0.57
CA LYS A 123 8.35 -0.83 -1.80
C LYS A 123 7.00 -0.10 -1.67
N HIS A 124 6.46 0.05 -0.46
CA HIS A 124 5.18 0.71 -0.20
C HIS A 124 5.31 1.81 0.84
N ASN A 125 4.57 2.92 0.64
CA ASN A 125 4.37 3.93 1.65
C ASN A 125 3.36 3.41 2.69
N ARG A 126 3.46 3.94 3.91
CA ARG A 126 2.56 3.60 5.00
C ARG A 126 1.91 4.86 5.55
N TYR A 127 0.82 5.24 4.91
CA TYR A 127 0.13 6.47 5.28
C TYR A 127 -0.73 6.31 6.52
N LEU A 128 -0.65 7.30 7.40
CA LEU A 128 -1.66 7.68 8.36
C LEU A 128 -2.41 8.88 7.79
N VAL A 129 -3.73 8.79 7.75
CA VAL A 129 -4.57 9.85 7.21
C VAL A 129 -5.45 10.41 8.31
N PHE A 130 -5.51 11.73 8.42
CA PHE A 130 -6.49 12.45 9.23
C PHE A 130 -7.56 13.02 8.34
N LEU A 131 -8.82 12.70 8.61
CA LEU A 131 -9.98 13.18 7.89
C LEU A 131 -10.85 14.04 8.80
N GLN A 132 -11.03 15.31 8.43
CA GLN A 132 -11.92 16.24 9.11
C GLN A 132 -13.07 16.65 8.20
N GLN A 133 -14.27 16.64 8.76
CA GLN A 133 -15.46 17.21 8.13
C GLN A 133 -15.94 18.41 8.94
N ASP A 134 -16.13 19.54 8.27
CA ASP A 134 -16.82 20.72 8.80
C ASP A 134 -18.23 20.77 8.21
N GLN A 135 -19.24 21.15 9.02
CA GLN A 135 -20.64 21.19 8.56
C GLN A 135 -20.89 22.20 7.43
N GLU A 136 -20.13 23.30 7.40
CA GLU A 136 -20.30 24.38 6.42
C GLU A 136 -19.17 24.47 5.38
N LYS A 137 -18.02 23.84 5.61
CA LYS A 137 -16.76 24.08 4.87
C LYS A 137 -16.24 22.90 4.05
N GLY A 138 -16.97 21.79 4.02
CA GLY A 138 -16.59 20.62 3.24
C GLY A 138 -15.73 19.60 4.02
N MET A 139 -14.90 18.85 3.30
CA MET A 139 -14.04 17.80 3.87
C MET A 139 -12.58 18.08 3.57
N CYS A 140 -11.74 17.96 4.59
CA CYS A 140 -10.29 18.09 4.48
C CYS A 140 -9.59 16.79 4.89
N LEU A 141 -8.58 16.38 4.12
CA LEU A 141 -7.75 15.23 4.35
C LEU A 141 -6.30 15.68 4.48
N ALA A 142 -5.62 15.21 5.52
CA ALA A 142 -4.17 15.32 5.66
C ALA A 142 -3.57 13.92 5.81
N ALA A 143 -2.53 13.60 5.07
CA ALA A 143 -1.87 12.31 5.05
C ALA A 143 -0.39 12.46 5.38
N ALA A 144 0.16 11.61 6.24
CA ALA A 144 1.59 11.55 6.52
C ALA A 144 2.10 10.11 6.50
N ASP A 145 3.28 9.92 5.94
CA ASP A 145 4.07 8.69 6.11
C ASP A 145 5.25 9.01 7.03
N VAL A 146 5.13 8.60 8.29
CA VAL A 146 6.17 8.82 9.32
C VAL A 146 7.49 8.14 8.95
N THR A 147 7.44 7.08 8.13
CA THR A 147 8.64 6.32 7.74
C THR A 147 9.48 7.04 6.68
N THR A 148 8.89 7.94 5.90
CA THR A 148 9.56 8.69 4.82
C THR A 148 9.59 10.20 5.05
N GLY A 149 8.71 10.71 5.92
CA GLY A 149 8.52 12.14 6.18
C GLY A 149 7.69 12.85 5.09
N GLU A 150 6.98 12.11 4.22
CA GLU A 150 6.02 12.70 3.29
C GLU A 150 4.79 13.18 4.05
N CYS A 151 4.31 14.40 3.73
CA CYS A 151 3.05 14.96 4.22
C CYS A 151 2.29 15.64 3.07
N GLU A 152 1.05 15.21 2.87
CA GLU A 152 0.19 15.68 1.80
C GLU A 152 -1.18 16.13 2.35
N TRP A 153 -1.85 17.05 1.65
CA TRP A 153 -3.19 17.47 2.02
C TRP A 153 -4.09 17.66 0.81
N PHE A 154 -5.40 17.47 1.04
CA PHE A 154 -6.45 17.66 0.07
C PHE A 154 -7.68 18.27 0.73
N LEU A 155 -8.21 19.34 0.14
CA LEU A 155 -9.44 20.02 0.58
C LEU A 155 -10.45 20.00 -0.54
N ASP A 156 -11.67 19.57 -0.24
CA ASP A 156 -12.82 19.65 -1.14
C ASP A 156 -14.04 20.26 -0.44
N GLN A 157 -14.48 21.38 -1.00
CA GLN A 157 -15.63 22.17 -0.53
C GLN A 157 -16.86 22.00 -1.43
N THR A 158 -16.83 21.03 -2.36
CA THR A 158 -17.93 20.77 -3.29
C THR A 158 -18.98 19.85 -2.67
N SER A 159 -20.16 19.79 -3.28
CA SER A 159 -21.22 18.82 -2.91
C SER A 159 -20.80 17.35 -3.12
N GLU A 160 -19.69 17.12 -3.81
CA GLU A 160 -19.14 15.80 -4.12
C GLU A 160 -17.91 15.46 -3.24
N SER A 161 -17.69 16.24 -2.17
CA SER A 161 -16.52 16.10 -1.29
C SER A 161 -16.30 14.67 -0.79
N PHE A 162 -17.36 13.94 -0.44
CA PHE A 162 -17.27 12.55 -0.01
C PHE A 162 -16.65 11.64 -1.07
N LEU A 163 -17.10 11.74 -2.33
CA LEU A 163 -16.55 10.93 -3.41
C LEU A 163 -15.07 11.25 -3.65
N ASN A 164 -14.76 12.55 -3.72
CA ASN A 164 -13.39 13.00 -4.00
C ASN A 164 -12.41 12.61 -2.88
N ILE A 165 -12.85 12.64 -1.63
CA ILE A 165 -12.09 12.16 -0.48
C ILE A 165 -11.88 10.64 -0.56
N THR A 166 -12.91 9.87 -0.88
CA THR A 166 -12.80 8.40 -0.99
C THR A 166 -11.87 7.97 -2.13
N GLU A 167 -11.81 8.70 -3.23
CA GLU A 167 -10.82 8.51 -4.30
C GLU A 167 -9.39 8.70 -3.76
N GLN A 168 -9.16 9.78 -2.96
CA GLN A 168 -7.84 10.00 -2.35
C GLN A 168 -7.49 8.93 -1.31
N LEU A 169 -8.45 8.49 -0.49
CA LEU A 169 -8.25 7.40 0.45
C LEU A 169 -7.84 6.10 -0.27
N TYR A 170 -8.49 5.80 -1.41
CA TYR A 170 -8.13 4.63 -2.19
C TYR A 170 -6.73 4.72 -2.82
N ARG A 171 -6.35 5.91 -3.30
CA ARG A 171 -4.99 6.17 -3.81
C ARG A 171 -3.92 6.00 -2.72
N LEU A 172 -4.17 6.57 -1.54
CA LEU A 172 -3.22 6.56 -0.42
C LEU A 172 -3.14 5.19 0.27
N GLN A 173 -4.22 4.40 0.23
CA GLN A 173 -4.34 3.12 0.93
C GLN A 173 -3.84 3.20 2.39
N PRO A 174 -4.45 4.07 3.23
CA PRO A 174 -3.95 4.31 4.57
C PRO A 174 -3.98 3.03 5.42
N ALA A 175 -2.91 2.82 6.19
CA ALA A 175 -2.87 1.78 7.20
C ALA A 175 -3.78 2.15 8.40
N GLU A 176 -3.95 3.46 8.63
CA GLU A 176 -4.80 4.01 9.68
C GLU A 176 -5.48 5.29 9.20
N LEU A 177 -6.79 5.39 9.44
CA LEU A 177 -7.59 6.56 9.18
C LEU A 177 -8.12 7.13 10.50
N VAL A 178 -7.62 8.30 10.88
CA VAL A 178 -8.10 9.05 12.04
C VAL A 178 -9.21 9.99 11.57
N VAL A 179 -10.37 9.93 12.20
CA VAL A 179 -11.55 10.67 11.75
C VAL A 179 -12.08 11.63 12.81
N ARG A 180 -12.49 12.81 12.34
CA ARG A 180 -13.29 13.79 13.07
C ARG A 180 -14.42 14.26 12.17
N LEU A 181 -15.57 13.59 12.24
CA LEU A 181 -16.72 13.81 11.36
C LEU A 181 -17.83 14.55 12.08
N ALA A 182 -18.55 15.40 11.34
CA ALA A 182 -19.61 16.24 11.88
C ALA A 182 -20.98 15.52 11.94
N SER A 183 -21.15 14.38 11.24
CA SER A 183 -22.41 13.63 11.20
C SER A 183 -22.23 12.13 11.26
N ASP A 184 -23.14 11.46 11.95
CA ASP A 184 -23.19 9.99 12.04
C ASP A 184 -23.45 9.36 10.66
N GLU A 185 -24.29 9.99 9.83
CA GLU A 185 -24.57 9.50 8.47
C GLU A 185 -23.31 9.42 7.60
N THR A 186 -22.43 10.43 7.67
CA THR A 186 -21.15 10.41 6.93
C THR A 186 -20.24 9.33 7.49
N SER A 187 -20.24 9.12 8.82
CA SER A 187 -19.46 8.07 9.48
C SER A 187 -19.88 6.67 9.03
N GLU A 188 -21.19 6.39 8.99
CA GLU A 188 -21.74 5.12 8.52
C GLU A 188 -21.37 4.85 7.05
N LYS A 189 -21.62 5.82 6.16
CA LYS A 189 -21.26 5.73 4.74
C LYS A 189 -19.75 5.47 4.53
N LEU A 190 -18.92 6.13 5.32
CA LEU A 190 -17.46 5.94 5.26
C LEU A 190 -17.06 4.54 5.72
N GLN A 191 -17.66 4.04 6.80
CA GLN A 191 -17.41 2.69 7.31
C GLN A 191 -17.82 1.62 6.29
N GLU A 192 -19.00 1.74 5.69
CA GLU A 192 -19.46 0.83 4.63
C GLU A 192 -18.49 0.85 3.43
N TRP A 193 -18.08 2.05 3.00
CA TRP A 193 -17.15 2.18 1.89
C TRP A 193 -15.78 1.56 2.19
N LEU A 194 -15.23 1.79 3.40
CA LEU A 194 -13.95 1.23 3.84
C LEU A 194 -14.01 -0.30 3.94
N ALA A 195 -15.07 -0.85 4.52
CA ALA A 195 -15.26 -2.30 4.62
C ALA A 195 -15.26 -2.98 3.24
N ALA A 196 -15.85 -2.34 2.24
CA ALA A 196 -15.91 -2.86 0.88
C ALA A 196 -14.62 -2.66 0.08
N ARG A 197 -13.85 -1.60 0.32
CA ARG A 197 -12.75 -1.17 -0.55
C ARG A 197 -11.36 -1.20 0.09
N LEU A 198 -11.30 -0.95 1.40
CA LEU A 198 -10.05 -0.90 2.18
C LEU A 198 -10.23 -1.65 3.52
N PRO A 199 -10.52 -2.96 3.51
CA PRO A 199 -10.86 -3.72 4.73
C PRO A 199 -9.69 -3.82 5.72
N GLU A 200 -8.46 -3.57 5.30
CA GLU A 200 -7.28 -3.56 6.16
C GLU A 200 -7.02 -2.20 6.84
N CYS A 201 -7.76 -1.15 6.46
CA CYS A 201 -7.62 0.19 7.04
C CYS A 201 -8.26 0.24 8.43
N VAL A 202 -7.48 0.61 9.44
CA VAL A 202 -7.98 0.77 10.80
C VAL A 202 -8.53 2.17 10.99
N VAL A 203 -9.76 2.28 11.49
CA VAL A 203 -10.39 3.58 11.78
C VAL A 203 -10.23 3.93 13.25
N THR A 204 -9.74 5.13 13.52
CA THR A 204 -9.58 5.69 14.86
C THR A 204 -10.41 6.98 14.99
N HIS A 205 -11.29 7.07 15.97
CA HIS A 205 -12.00 8.31 16.29
C HIS A 205 -11.13 9.20 17.17
N TYR A 206 -11.10 10.50 16.90
CA TYR A 206 -10.26 11.46 17.61
C TYR A 206 -11.10 12.62 18.12
N ASP A 207 -11.23 12.72 19.45
CA ASP A 207 -12.11 13.68 20.12
C ASP A 207 -11.34 14.73 20.96
N GLU A 208 -10.01 14.74 20.91
CA GLU A 208 -9.25 15.70 21.72
C GLU A 208 -9.47 17.15 21.26
N SER A 209 -9.79 18.00 22.25
CA SER A 209 -10.15 19.41 22.06
C SER A 209 -9.13 20.42 22.61
N THR A 210 -7.98 19.97 23.12
CA THR A 210 -7.03 20.86 23.83
C THR A 210 -5.99 21.48 22.90
N PRO A 211 -5.93 22.82 22.80
CA PRO A 211 -5.00 23.54 21.96
C PRO A 211 -3.81 24.09 22.78
N GLU A 212 -2.78 23.29 23.06
CA GLU A 212 -1.60 23.79 23.78
C GLU A 212 -0.33 23.92 22.96
N ALA A 213 -0.21 23.28 21.81
CA ALA A 213 0.96 23.36 20.94
C ALA A 213 0.57 23.71 19.51
N ASP A 214 1.37 24.57 18.85
CA ASP A 214 1.27 24.89 17.42
C ASP A 214 2.32 24.09 16.65
N TYR A 215 2.01 22.83 16.40
CA TYR A 215 2.90 21.94 15.64
C TYR A 215 2.94 22.32 14.17
N PHE A 216 1.87 22.89 13.62
CA PHE A 216 1.86 23.33 12.23
C PHE A 216 2.96 24.36 11.98
N THR A 217 3.06 25.38 12.80
CA THR A 217 4.11 26.41 12.66
C THR A 217 5.52 25.83 12.88
N GLN A 218 5.67 24.86 13.79
CA GLN A 218 6.97 24.21 14.01
C GLN A 218 7.46 23.43 12.78
N HIS A 219 6.58 22.72 12.10
CA HIS A 219 6.92 21.86 10.96
C HIS A 219 6.89 22.60 9.62
N PHE A 220 5.94 23.52 9.44
CA PHE A 220 5.58 24.10 8.15
C PHE A 220 5.56 25.64 8.14
N ALA A 221 6.39 26.29 8.97
CA ALA A 221 6.50 27.74 8.99
C ALA A 221 6.64 28.34 7.58
N GLY A 222 5.83 29.35 7.27
CA GLY A 222 5.84 30.03 5.96
C GLY A 222 5.03 29.34 4.86
N ASN A 223 4.35 28.21 5.13
CA ASN A 223 3.33 27.69 4.22
C ASN A 223 2.02 28.44 4.43
N ASP A 224 1.53 29.09 3.37
CA ASP A 224 0.20 29.72 3.36
C ASP A 224 -0.82 28.69 2.88
N VAL A 225 -1.74 28.29 3.78
CA VAL A 225 -2.76 27.28 3.53
C VAL A 225 -4.11 27.75 4.08
N PRO A 226 -5.25 27.27 3.55
CA PRO A 226 -6.58 27.54 4.14
C PRO A 226 -6.67 27.12 5.61
N ASP A 227 -7.52 27.79 6.38
CA ASP A 227 -7.70 27.52 7.83
C ASP A 227 -8.12 26.06 8.09
N GLU A 228 -8.93 25.49 7.22
CA GLU A 228 -9.38 24.09 7.30
C GLU A 228 -8.20 23.13 7.18
N VAL A 229 -7.29 23.43 6.26
CA VAL A 229 -6.05 22.64 6.06
C VAL A 229 -5.13 22.80 7.26
N HIS A 230 -4.93 24.03 7.73
CA HIS A 230 -4.14 24.31 8.93
C HIS A 230 -4.67 23.49 10.12
N SER A 231 -5.98 23.54 10.37
CA SER A 231 -6.65 22.78 11.45
C SER A 231 -6.43 21.27 11.29
N THR A 232 -6.67 20.73 10.09
CA THR A 232 -6.58 19.27 9.83
C THR A 232 -5.14 18.77 9.98
N VAL A 233 -4.16 19.50 9.44
CA VAL A 233 -2.73 19.16 9.55
C VAL A 233 -2.23 19.28 10.99
N GLU A 234 -2.68 20.31 11.72
CA GLU A 234 -2.38 20.46 13.15
C GLU A 234 -2.87 19.24 13.95
N LEU A 235 -4.11 18.79 13.71
CA LEU A 235 -4.66 17.61 14.37
C LEU A 235 -3.90 16.30 14.00
N LEU A 236 -3.51 16.16 12.74
CA LEU A 236 -2.64 15.07 12.30
C LEU A 236 -1.31 15.06 13.05
N LEU A 237 -0.63 16.21 13.13
CA LEU A 237 0.65 16.32 13.83
C LEU A 237 0.52 16.06 15.33
N ARG A 238 -0.55 16.55 15.96
CA ARG A 238 -0.84 16.24 17.37
C ARG A 238 -1.00 14.75 17.61
N TYR A 239 -1.78 14.08 16.77
CA TYR A 239 -1.94 12.64 16.86
C TYR A 239 -0.60 11.91 16.70
N LEU A 240 0.24 12.34 15.74
CA LEU A 240 1.57 11.78 15.53
C LEU A 240 2.50 12.01 16.73
N HIS A 241 2.56 13.24 17.25
CA HIS A 241 3.38 13.54 18.44
C HIS A 241 2.91 12.77 19.68
N GLY A 242 1.59 12.65 19.88
CA GLY A 242 1.01 11.90 20.98
C GLY A 242 1.27 10.38 20.90
N THR A 243 1.41 9.84 19.70
CA THR A 243 1.63 8.39 19.50
C THR A 243 3.11 8.03 19.39
N VAL A 244 3.87 8.74 18.57
CA VAL A 244 5.31 8.46 18.36
C VAL A 244 6.15 8.91 19.56
N MET A 245 5.73 9.97 20.28
CA MET A 245 6.40 10.54 21.46
C MET A 245 7.88 10.89 21.21
N ALA A 246 8.19 11.34 20.00
CA ALA A 246 9.53 11.73 19.56
C ALA A 246 9.47 12.98 18.70
N ASP A 247 10.63 13.55 18.38
CA ASP A 247 10.73 14.62 17.40
C ASP A 247 10.42 14.09 16.00
N LEU A 248 9.67 14.87 15.23
CA LEU A 248 9.20 14.54 13.89
C LEU A 248 9.67 15.57 12.86
N SER A 249 10.83 16.24 13.08
CA SER A 249 11.35 17.31 12.23
C SER A 249 11.65 16.85 10.78
N HIS A 250 11.72 15.55 10.54
CA HIS A 250 11.81 14.97 9.21
C HIS A 250 10.51 15.16 8.38
N ILE A 251 9.36 15.39 9.02
CA ILE A 251 8.10 15.80 8.37
C ILE A 251 8.18 17.33 8.18
N ASN A 252 8.84 17.79 7.12
CA ASN A 252 9.16 19.20 6.91
C ASN A 252 8.69 19.75 5.57
N ARG A 253 7.90 19.00 4.83
CA ARG A 253 7.37 19.39 3.54
C ARG A 253 5.89 19.03 3.46
N LEU A 254 5.06 20.06 3.29
CA LEU A 254 3.63 19.92 3.10
C LEU A 254 3.29 20.08 1.62
N VAL A 255 2.65 19.08 1.01
CA VAL A 255 2.35 19.06 -0.43
C VAL A 255 0.84 19.08 -0.64
N ARG A 256 0.37 20.01 -1.47
CA ARG A 256 -1.02 20.00 -1.91
C ARG A 256 -1.26 18.91 -2.94
N ILE A 257 -2.27 18.09 -2.74
CA ILE A 257 -2.80 17.20 -3.77
C ILE A 257 -3.68 18.05 -4.70
N GLU A 258 -3.14 18.38 -5.86
CA GLU A 258 -3.87 19.17 -6.85
C GLU A 258 -4.70 18.26 -7.75
N ARG A 259 -6.00 18.48 -7.79
CA ARG A 259 -6.96 17.69 -8.58
C ARG A 259 -6.68 17.72 -10.09
N ASN A 260 -6.13 18.84 -10.59
CA ASN A 260 -5.91 19.08 -12.02
C ASN A 260 -4.45 18.86 -12.47
N SER A 261 -3.55 18.42 -11.60
CA SER A 261 -2.15 18.15 -11.96
C SER A 261 -1.91 16.70 -12.39
N PHE A 262 -2.82 15.80 -12.04
CA PHE A 262 -2.72 14.37 -12.30
C PHE A 262 -3.98 13.84 -12.96
N MET A 263 -3.81 12.81 -13.78
CA MET A 263 -4.90 12.01 -14.30
C MET A 263 -5.67 11.38 -13.13
N ASN A 264 -6.99 11.58 -13.11
CA ASN A 264 -7.81 10.93 -12.09
C ASN A 264 -8.10 9.49 -12.52
N LEU A 265 -7.66 8.55 -11.71
CA LEU A 265 -7.91 7.11 -11.84
C LEU A 265 -8.81 6.69 -10.68
N ASP A 266 -10.04 6.29 -11.00
CA ASP A 266 -10.93 5.74 -9.99
C ASP A 266 -10.49 4.33 -9.55
N VAL A 267 -11.08 3.86 -8.44
CA VAL A 267 -10.86 2.53 -7.88
C VAL A 267 -11.01 1.43 -8.93
N THR A 268 -12.03 1.58 -9.76
CA THR A 268 -12.40 0.61 -10.79
C THR A 268 -11.34 0.56 -11.90
N ALA A 269 -10.83 1.71 -12.35
CA ALA A 269 -9.78 1.78 -13.36
C ALA A 269 -8.46 1.18 -12.85
N ILE A 270 -8.03 1.51 -11.63
CA ILE A 270 -6.80 0.94 -11.04
C ILE A 270 -6.88 -0.59 -10.97
N ARG A 271 -8.04 -1.12 -10.54
CA ARG A 271 -8.30 -2.57 -10.43
C ARG A 271 -8.39 -3.23 -11.81
N ASN A 272 -9.23 -2.71 -12.70
CA ASN A 272 -9.52 -3.34 -14.00
C ASN A 272 -8.32 -3.31 -14.95
N LEU A 273 -7.44 -2.31 -14.83
CA LEU A 273 -6.19 -2.22 -15.58
C LEU A 273 -5.03 -2.97 -14.92
N GLU A 274 -5.25 -3.54 -13.72
CA GLU A 274 -4.24 -4.28 -12.96
C GLU A 274 -2.92 -3.51 -12.85
N LEU A 275 -3.01 -2.24 -12.41
CA LEU A 275 -1.87 -1.34 -12.39
C LEU A 275 -0.80 -1.77 -11.39
N VAL A 276 -1.20 -2.10 -10.16
CA VAL A 276 -0.30 -2.37 -9.03
C VAL A 276 -0.58 -3.70 -8.33
N ARG A 277 -1.81 -4.23 -8.43
CA ARG A 277 -2.24 -5.55 -7.93
C ARG A 277 -3.07 -6.25 -8.99
N ASN A 278 -2.88 -7.56 -9.15
CA ASN A 278 -3.72 -8.33 -10.07
C ASN A 278 -5.08 -8.66 -9.43
N MET A 279 -6.06 -8.98 -10.28
CA MET A 279 -7.44 -9.27 -9.84
C MET A 279 -7.61 -10.68 -9.27
N THR A 280 -6.67 -11.61 -9.51
CA THR A 280 -6.83 -13.03 -9.20
C THR A 280 -6.43 -13.34 -7.76
N ASP A 281 -5.25 -12.87 -7.32
CA ASP A 281 -4.67 -13.18 -6.01
C ASP A 281 -4.18 -11.93 -5.27
N GLY A 282 -4.38 -10.72 -5.84
CA GLY A 282 -3.92 -9.46 -5.28
C GLY A 282 -2.41 -9.26 -5.30
N SER A 283 -1.65 -10.19 -5.90
CA SER A 283 -0.20 -10.09 -5.99
C SER A 283 0.26 -9.07 -7.03
N LYS A 284 1.55 -8.74 -7.01
CA LYS A 284 2.19 -7.87 -8.00
C LYS A 284 2.36 -8.56 -9.36
N ARG A 285 2.27 -9.91 -9.43
CA ARG A 285 2.50 -10.67 -10.66
C ARG A 285 1.43 -10.35 -11.71
N GLY A 286 1.85 -10.06 -12.92
CA GLY A 286 0.94 -9.74 -14.03
C GLY A 286 0.39 -8.31 -14.00
N THR A 287 1.04 -7.38 -13.29
CA THR A 287 0.65 -5.97 -13.24
C THR A 287 1.55 -5.08 -14.09
N LEU A 288 1.09 -3.86 -14.40
CA LEU A 288 1.92 -2.85 -15.06
C LEU A 288 3.16 -2.51 -14.23
N LEU A 289 2.98 -2.38 -12.91
CA LEU A 289 4.08 -2.12 -11.97
C LEU A 289 5.17 -3.19 -12.05
N GLN A 290 4.81 -4.48 -12.18
CA GLN A 290 5.81 -5.54 -12.33
C GLN A 290 6.64 -5.38 -13.61
N VAL A 291 6.00 -5.00 -14.70
CA VAL A 291 6.65 -4.86 -16.02
C VAL A 291 7.64 -3.69 -16.03
N LEU A 292 7.32 -2.61 -15.31
CA LEU A 292 8.13 -1.38 -15.34
C LEU A 292 9.14 -1.28 -14.18
N ASP A 293 9.03 -2.14 -13.14
CA ASP A 293 9.90 -2.07 -11.96
C ASP A 293 11.29 -2.64 -12.20
N PHE A 294 12.16 -1.84 -12.79
CA PHE A 294 13.60 -2.03 -12.86
C PHE A 294 14.35 -1.15 -11.85
N THR A 295 13.67 -0.67 -10.82
CA THR A 295 14.29 0.15 -9.77
C THR A 295 15.23 -0.68 -8.91
N ASN A 296 16.30 -0.04 -8.44
CA ASN A 296 17.36 -0.66 -7.63
C ASN A 296 17.27 -0.28 -6.15
N THR A 297 16.47 0.75 -5.83
CA THR A 297 16.27 1.26 -4.46
C THR A 297 14.80 1.15 -4.05
N SER A 298 14.54 0.97 -2.77
CA SER A 298 13.17 0.97 -2.23
C SER A 298 12.48 2.33 -2.45
N MET A 299 13.23 3.43 -2.35
CA MET A 299 12.77 4.81 -2.63
C MET A 299 12.31 4.97 -4.09
N GLY A 300 13.08 4.44 -5.04
CA GLY A 300 12.71 4.42 -6.46
C GLY A 300 11.45 3.59 -6.72
N ALA A 301 11.34 2.42 -6.10
CA ALA A 301 10.16 1.56 -6.26
C ALA A 301 8.88 2.23 -5.73
N ARG A 302 8.91 2.90 -4.57
CA ARG A 302 7.79 3.70 -4.06
C ARG A 302 7.44 4.84 -5.02
N ARG A 303 8.44 5.52 -5.54
CA ARG A 303 8.27 6.61 -6.51
C ARG A 303 7.64 6.13 -7.81
N LEU A 304 8.09 5.01 -8.37
CA LEU A 304 7.49 4.43 -9.59
C LEU A 304 6.01 4.08 -9.37
N ARG A 305 5.69 3.46 -8.25
CA ARG A 305 4.31 3.16 -7.88
C ARG A 305 3.46 4.43 -7.83
N SER A 306 3.93 5.47 -7.14
CA SER A 306 3.25 6.76 -7.06
C SER A 306 3.03 7.38 -8.45
N TRP A 307 3.99 7.23 -9.39
CA TRP A 307 3.82 7.74 -10.75
C TRP A 307 2.75 6.97 -11.53
N ILE A 308 2.66 5.66 -11.35
CA ILE A 308 1.64 4.82 -11.99
C ILE A 308 0.24 5.14 -11.45
N GLU A 309 0.13 5.38 -10.14
CA GLU A 309 -1.14 5.73 -9.46
C GLU A 309 -1.55 7.19 -9.67
N SER A 310 -0.60 8.07 -10.06
CA SER A 310 -0.82 9.51 -10.30
C SER A 310 -0.10 9.99 -11.56
N PRO A 311 -0.59 9.59 -12.76
CA PRO A 311 0.01 10.04 -14.03
C PRO A 311 -0.17 11.54 -14.25
N LEU A 312 0.79 12.19 -14.89
CA LEU A 312 0.79 13.64 -15.10
C LEU A 312 -0.20 14.08 -16.18
N LEU A 313 -0.76 15.29 -16.01
CA LEU A 313 -1.50 16.02 -17.05
C LEU A 313 -0.65 17.07 -17.74
N ASP A 314 0.36 17.59 -17.07
CA ASP A 314 1.25 18.63 -17.59
C ASP A 314 2.18 18.06 -18.68
N VAL A 315 1.93 18.46 -19.91
CA VAL A 315 2.72 18.04 -21.10
C VAL A 315 4.20 18.36 -20.95
N GLY A 316 4.54 19.51 -20.37
CA GLY A 316 5.94 19.92 -20.18
C GLY A 316 6.67 18.97 -19.22
N ARG A 317 6.03 18.61 -18.10
CA ARG A 317 6.60 17.67 -17.14
C ARG A 317 6.69 16.24 -17.69
N ILE A 318 5.70 15.81 -18.48
CA ILE A 318 5.75 14.51 -19.18
C ILE A 318 6.94 14.51 -20.15
N TYR A 319 7.09 15.57 -20.94
CA TYR A 319 8.19 15.72 -21.89
C TYR A 319 9.56 15.72 -21.20
N GLU A 320 9.73 16.47 -20.08
CA GLU A 320 10.97 16.46 -19.30
C GLU A 320 11.36 15.03 -18.84
N ARG A 321 10.38 14.20 -18.43
CA ARG A 321 10.63 12.78 -18.08
C ARG A 321 11.03 11.96 -19.29
N GLN A 322 10.31 12.11 -20.41
CA GLN A 322 10.61 11.38 -21.65
C GLN A 322 11.99 11.76 -22.23
N GLU A 323 12.42 13.03 -22.14
CA GLU A 323 13.77 13.46 -22.51
C GLU A 323 14.84 12.74 -21.69
N ALA A 324 14.66 12.68 -20.38
CA ALA A 324 15.58 11.98 -19.50
C ALA A 324 15.62 10.46 -19.79
N VAL A 325 14.46 9.85 -20.00
CA VAL A 325 14.37 8.44 -20.37
C VAL A 325 15.04 8.19 -21.74
N ALA A 326 14.86 9.09 -22.73
CA ALA A 326 15.48 8.97 -24.04
C ALA A 326 17.01 8.99 -23.96
N GLU A 327 17.57 9.93 -23.22
CA GLU A 327 19.02 10.03 -23.02
C GLU A 327 19.58 8.77 -22.36
N LEU A 328 18.95 8.30 -21.30
CA LEU A 328 19.36 7.10 -20.57
C LEU A 328 19.15 5.82 -21.43
N ALA A 329 18.08 5.73 -22.22
CA ALA A 329 17.81 4.58 -23.07
C ALA A 329 18.84 4.44 -24.21
N ALA A 330 19.32 5.56 -24.76
CA ALA A 330 20.30 5.58 -25.84
C ALA A 330 21.73 5.20 -25.37
N ALA A 331 22.05 5.39 -24.08
CA ALA A 331 23.39 5.21 -23.53
C ALA A 331 23.45 4.04 -22.54
N ALA A 332 23.77 2.83 -23.03
CA ALA A 332 23.81 1.62 -22.21
C ALA A 332 24.86 1.71 -21.07
N GLU A 333 26.06 2.18 -21.40
CA GLU A 333 27.15 2.34 -20.42
C GLU A 333 26.74 3.32 -19.28
N LEU A 334 26.07 4.42 -19.62
CA LEU A 334 25.56 5.38 -18.65
C LEU A 334 24.54 4.73 -17.69
N ARG A 335 23.59 3.94 -18.24
CA ARG A 335 22.61 3.23 -17.42
C ARG A 335 23.27 2.24 -16.48
N GLU A 336 24.18 1.41 -16.99
CA GLU A 336 24.87 0.39 -16.19
C GLU A 336 25.71 1.04 -15.07
N ALA A 337 26.40 2.14 -15.37
CA ALA A 337 27.15 2.90 -14.39
C ALA A 337 26.26 3.47 -13.27
N ILE A 338 25.10 4.06 -13.62
CA ILE A 338 24.11 4.54 -12.66
C ILE A 338 23.58 3.39 -11.81
N VAL A 339 23.17 2.29 -12.42
CA VAL A 339 22.63 1.09 -11.73
C VAL A 339 23.66 0.53 -10.73
N ALA A 340 24.95 0.49 -11.10
CA ALA A 340 26.01 0.02 -10.21
C ALA A 340 26.10 0.86 -8.92
N GLN A 341 25.94 2.20 -9.02
CA GLN A 341 25.93 3.10 -7.86
C GLN A 341 24.63 2.90 -7.05
N LEU A 342 23.47 2.87 -7.70
CA LEU A 342 22.18 2.79 -7.04
C LEU A 342 22.01 1.52 -6.20
N LYS A 343 22.56 0.39 -6.61
CA LYS A 343 22.55 -0.88 -5.85
C LYS A 343 23.20 -0.77 -4.48
N ALA A 344 24.13 0.16 -4.29
CA ALA A 344 24.79 0.38 -3.01
C ALA A 344 24.06 1.42 -2.14
N VAL A 345 23.00 2.07 -2.65
CA VAL A 345 22.22 3.06 -1.90
C VAL A 345 21.10 2.36 -1.14
N ALA A 346 21.14 2.45 0.17
CA ALA A 346 20.08 2.00 1.07
C ALA A 346 18.89 2.98 1.09
N ASP A 347 17.84 2.64 1.82
CA ASP A 347 16.65 3.49 1.98
C ASP A 347 16.93 4.70 2.88
N LEU A 348 17.46 5.75 2.27
CA LEU A 348 17.83 6.99 2.99
C LEU A 348 16.62 7.66 3.66
N GLU A 349 15.43 7.60 3.06
CA GLU A 349 14.21 8.18 3.64
C GLU A 349 13.89 7.51 4.98
N ARG A 350 13.85 6.18 5.02
CA ARG A 350 13.54 5.42 6.23
C ARG A 350 14.65 5.44 7.27
N ILE A 351 15.91 5.46 6.84
CA ILE A 351 17.05 5.59 7.77
C ILE A 351 16.99 6.92 8.51
N VAL A 352 16.74 8.01 7.79
CA VAL A 352 16.63 9.35 8.36
C VAL A 352 15.48 9.45 9.35
N SER A 353 14.32 8.88 9.03
CA SER A 353 13.16 8.83 9.94
C SER A 353 13.48 8.05 11.22
N ARG A 354 14.13 6.88 11.12
CA ARG A 354 14.56 6.12 12.31
C ARG A 354 15.56 6.87 13.18
N ILE A 355 16.48 7.62 12.57
CA ILE A 355 17.44 8.47 13.29
C ILE A 355 16.71 9.56 14.05
N GLU A 356 15.74 10.21 13.42
CA GLU A 356 14.95 11.29 14.04
C GLU A 356 14.14 10.80 15.23
N VAL A 357 13.39 9.74 15.03
CA VAL A 357 12.54 9.13 16.06
C VAL A 357 13.36 8.40 17.16
N GLY A 358 14.68 8.28 16.98
CA GLY A 358 15.57 7.64 17.96
C GLY A 358 15.59 6.12 17.94
N SER A 359 14.97 5.48 16.95
CA SER A 359 14.91 4.01 16.81
C SER A 359 16.04 3.42 15.96
N ALA A 360 16.88 4.26 15.32
CA ALA A 360 18.01 3.81 14.52
C ALA A 360 19.08 3.09 15.34
N ASN A 361 19.68 2.07 14.76
CA ASN A 361 20.79 1.30 15.31
C ASN A 361 22.12 1.61 14.55
N ALA A 362 23.21 1.02 14.97
CA ALA A 362 24.52 1.25 14.36
C ALA A 362 24.61 0.75 12.91
N ARG A 363 23.84 -0.28 12.54
CA ARG A 363 23.76 -0.78 11.14
C ARG A 363 23.08 0.23 10.22
N ASP A 364 22.10 1.00 10.72
CA ASP A 364 21.48 2.10 9.97
C ASP A 364 22.51 3.19 9.63
N LEU A 365 23.41 3.50 10.57
CA LEU A 365 24.49 4.47 10.33
C LEU A 365 25.51 3.94 9.32
N VAL A 366 25.82 2.63 9.35
CA VAL A 366 26.68 2.00 8.33
C VAL A 366 26.00 2.03 6.95
N ALA A 367 24.71 1.73 6.87
CA ALA A 367 23.94 1.81 5.63
C ALA A 367 23.91 3.25 5.07
N LEU A 368 23.70 4.24 5.95
CA LEU A 368 23.79 5.66 5.58
C LEU A 368 25.19 6.02 5.06
N ARG A 369 26.25 5.68 5.81
CA ARG A 369 27.63 5.91 5.42
C ARG A 369 27.94 5.35 4.02
N ASN A 370 27.60 4.07 3.80
CA ASN A 370 27.84 3.39 2.53
C ASN A 370 27.07 4.08 1.38
N SER A 371 25.83 4.48 1.63
CA SER A 371 25.00 5.20 0.66
C SER A 371 25.60 6.57 0.31
N LEU A 372 26.05 7.33 1.32
CA LEU A 372 26.67 8.65 1.09
C LEU A 372 28.00 8.54 0.35
N SER A 373 28.77 7.47 0.58
CA SER A 373 30.07 7.24 -0.04
C SER A 373 30.01 6.99 -1.55
N VAL A 374 28.89 6.55 -2.10
CA VAL A 374 28.71 6.33 -3.55
C VAL A 374 28.14 7.55 -4.28
N LEU A 375 27.63 8.56 -3.55
CA LEU A 375 27.04 9.75 -4.17
C LEU A 375 28.00 10.56 -5.03
N PRO A 376 29.30 10.75 -4.67
CA PRO A 376 30.25 11.44 -5.54
C PRO A 376 30.39 10.76 -6.89
N GLY A 377 30.47 9.42 -6.93
CA GLY A 377 30.48 8.62 -8.15
C GLY A 377 29.22 8.81 -8.99
N LEU A 378 28.04 8.72 -8.37
CA LEU A 378 26.76 8.95 -9.04
C LEU A 378 26.67 10.38 -9.61
N LYS A 379 27.11 11.37 -8.84
CA LYS A 379 27.09 12.77 -9.28
C LYS A 379 28.05 13.02 -10.45
N GLY A 380 29.26 12.43 -10.41
CA GLY A 380 30.22 12.49 -11.52
C GLY A 380 29.71 11.89 -12.81
N ILE A 381 29.00 10.73 -12.74
CA ILE A 381 28.35 10.09 -13.90
C ILE A 381 27.29 11.01 -14.52
N LEU A 382 26.51 11.73 -13.72
CA LEU A 382 25.42 12.59 -14.19
C LEU A 382 25.88 13.97 -14.70
N GLU A 383 27.13 14.37 -14.46
CA GLU A 383 27.66 15.68 -14.84
C GLU A 383 27.57 15.95 -16.34
N GLY A 384 27.79 14.89 -17.16
CA GLY A 384 27.74 14.97 -18.62
C GLY A 384 26.35 14.92 -19.23
N CYS A 385 25.26 14.75 -18.44
CA CYS A 385 23.92 14.60 -18.97
C CYS A 385 23.37 15.89 -19.58
N GLY A 386 22.69 15.76 -20.73
CA GLY A 386 22.09 16.86 -21.50
C GLY A 386 20.69 17.24 -21.06
N SER A 387 19.89 16.27 -20.60
CA SER A 387 18.49 16.45 -20.20
C SER A 387 18.35 17.48 -19.07
N GLY A 388 17.38 18.39 -19.22
CA GLY A 388 17.07 19.41 -18.21
C GLY A 388 16.69 18.82 -16.86
N LEU A 389 15.94 17.71 -16.86
CA LEU A 389 15.54 17.02 -15.63
C LEU A 389 16.73 16.36 -14.93
N LEU A 390 17.60 15.64 -15.66
CA LEU A 390 18.80 15.02 -15.07
C LEU A 390 19.74 16.08 -14.48
N ARG A 391 19.89 17.23 -15.14
CA ARG A 391 20.66 18.36 -14.58
C ARG A 391 20.06 18.95 -13.31
N LYS A 392 18.71 19.06 -13.23
CA LYS A 392 18.03 19.48 -11.98
C LYS A 392 18.30 18.49 -10.85
N LEU A 393 18.23 17.18 -11.15
CA LEU A 393 18.50 16.10 -10.18
C LEU A 393 19.97 16.11 -9.75
N TRP A 394 20.91 16.27 -10.67
CA TRP A 394 22.33 16.43 -10.38
C TRP A 394 22.61 17.55 -9.39
N LYS A 395 21.97 18.73 -9.56
CA LYS A 395 22.05 19.85 -8.60
C LYS A 395 21.46 19.51 -7.25
N GLY A 396 20.43 18.66 -7.21
CA GLY A 396 19.77 18.22 -5.98
C GLY A 396 20.56 17.17 -5.18
N LEU A 397 21.65 16.60 -5.72
CA LEU A 397 22.50 15.66 -5.00
C LEU A 397 23.50 16.41 -4.12
N HIS A 398 23.26 16.39 -2.80
CA HIS A 398 24.19 16.87 -1.77
C HIS A 398 25.09 15.69 -1.35
N LEU A 399 26.41 15.85 -1.38
CA LEU A 399 27.35 14.74 -1.25
C LEU A 399 27.59 14.28 0.19
N HIS A 400 27.54 15.20 1.16
CA HIS A 400 27.77 14.93 2.58
C HIS A 400 29.09 14.16 2.89
N GLU A 401 30.18 14.48 2.16
CA GLU A 401 31.47 13.78 2.25
C GLU A 401 32.05 13.82 3.67
N GLU A 402 31.95 14.98 4.35
CA GLU A 402 32.43 15.14 5.73
C GLU A 402 31.67 14.22 6.70
N LEU A 403 30.32 14.08 6.51
CA LEU A 403 29.51 13.19 7.30
C LEU A 403 29.86 11.72 7.04
N ALA A 404 30.02 11.35 5.77
CA ALA A 404 30.43 10.00 5.39
C ALA A 404 31.80 9.64 5.98
N ALA A 405 32.78 10.55 5.89
CA ALA A 405 34.10 10.36 6.49
C ALA A 405 34.05 10.23 8.03
N ARG A 406 33.23 11.06 8.70
CA ARG A 406 33.04 10.99 10.15
C ARG A 406 32.44 9.63 10.57
N LEU A 407 31.42 9.17 9.87
CA LEU A 407 30.80 7.87 10.12
C LEU A 407 31.77 6.71 9.87
N GLN A 408 32.62 6.82 8.83
CA GLN A 408 33.65 5.82 8.52
C GLN A 408 34.72 5.72 9.62
N GLN A 409 35.07 6.84 10.22
CA GLN A 409 36.03 6.89 11.34
C GLN A 409 35.41 6.37 12.62
N ALA A 410 34.11 6.59 12.84
CA ALA A 410 33.46 6.36 14.12
C ALA A 410 32.91 4.92 14.27
N ILE A 411 32.26 4.36 13.22
CA ILE A 411 31.50 3.11 13.33
C ILE A 411 32.28 1.97 12.69
N VAL A 412 32.27 0.79 13.34
CA VAL A 412 32.83 -0.44 12.77
C VAL A 412 32.01 -0.90 11.56
N ASP A 413 32.57 -1.75 10.68
CA ASP A 413 31.90 -2.19 9.46
C ASP A 413 30.74 -3.17 9.73
N GLU A 414 30.86 -4.00 10.77
CA GLU A 414 29.85 -4.96 11.21
C GLU A 414 29.48 -4.73 12.67
N PRO A 415 28.68 -3.70 12.97
CA PRO A 415 28.26 -3.41 14.34
C PRO A 415 27.24 -4.43 14.86
N PRO A 416 27.15 -4.62 16.19
CA PRO A 416 26.13 -5.45 16.82
C PRO A 416 24.73 -4.89 16.50
N PHE A 417 23.70 -5.72 16.70
CA PHE A 417 22.32 -5.31 16.46
C PHE A 417 21.83 -4.30 17.50
N SER A 418 22.18 -4.54 18.78
CA SER A 418 21.74 -3.68 19.88
C SER A 418 22.78 -2.61 20.18
N VAL A 419 22.32 -1.36 20.24
CA VAL A 419 23.17 -0.21 20.65
C VAL A 419 23.60 -0.25 22.12
N ARG A 420 23.04 -1.17 22.93
CA ARG A 420 23.37 -1.33 24.34
C ARG A 420 24.42 -2.41 24.63
N GLU A 421 24.83 -3.18 23.62
CA GLU A 421 25.80 -4.28 23.78
C GLU A 421 27.26 -3.80 23.74
N GLY A 422 27.51 -2.58 23.27
CA GLY A 422 28.84 -2.07 22.98
C GLY A 422 29.48 -2.72 21.75
N GLY A 423 30.69 -2.30 21.40
CA GLY A 423 31.42 -2.83 20.24
C GLY A 423 31.02 -2.22 18.89
N MET A 424 30.35 -1.06 18.89
CA MET A 424 29.94 -0.36 17.68
C MET A 424 30.89 0.77 17.25
N ILE A 425 31.69 1.31 18.19
CA ILE A 425 32.63 2.38 17.91
C ILE A 425 34.00 1.81 17.53
N ARG A 426 34.59 2.39 16.49
CA ARG A 426 35.90 1.96 15.97
C ARG A 426 37.05 2.38 16.89
N THR A 427 37.99 1.51 17.11
CA THR A 427 39.25 1.83 17.81
C THR A 427 39.96 3.00 17.15
N GLY A 428 40.48 3.92 17.95
CA GLY A 428 41.14 5.14 17.50
C GLY A 428 40.18 6.34 17.29
N TYR A 429 38.86 6.14 17.49
CA TYR A 429 37.91 7.23 17.39
C TYR A 429 37.83 8.12 18.66
N ASN A 430 37.91 7.47 19.83
CA ASN A 430 37.87 8.16 21.11
C ASN A 430 38.94 7.56 22.06
N GLN A 431 39.85 8.41 22.56
CA GLN A 431 40.95 7.97 23.38
C GLN A 431 40.51 7.33 24.70
N GLU A 432 39.49 7.89 25.37
CA GLU A 432 38.98 7.37 26.64
C GLU A 432 38.39 5.98 26.46
N LEU A 433 37.67 5.76 25.34
CA LEU A 433 37.10 4.47 25.00
C LEU A 433 38.20 3.43 24.72
N ASP A 434 39.27 3.81 24.01
CA ASP A 434 40.39 2.93 23.74
C ASP A 434 41.11 2.51 25.02
N GLU A 435 41.31 3.44 25.97
CA GLU A 435 41.89 3.15 27.29
C GLU A 435 41.01 2.16 28.09
N LEU A 436 39.69 2.35 28.07
CA LEU A 436 38.73 1.42 28.70
C LEU A 436 38.76 0.03 28.08
N HIS A 437 38.88 -0.07 26.75
CA HIS A 437 39.01 -1.34 26.04
C HIS A 437 40.30 -2.05 26.38
N LEU A 438 41.45 -1.33 26.55
CA LEU A 438 42.72 -1.90 27.02
C LEU A 438 42.56 -2.50 28.43
N ILE A 439 41.92 -1.77 29.35
CA ILE A 439 41.64 -2.28 30.70
C ILE A 439 40.77 -3.57 30.65
N ALA A 440 39.75 -3.59 29.80
CA ALA A 440 38.89 -4.75 29.64
C ALA A 440 39.56 -5.96 28.94
N ALA A 441 40.48 -5.70 28.01
CA ALA A 441 41.23 -6.73 27.26
C ALA A 441 42.35 -7.40 28.11
N ASP A 442 42.94 -6.69 29.03
CA ASP A 442 44.03 -7.20 29.91
C ASP A 442 43.53 -8.25 30.92
N ASN A 443 42.21 -8.51 30.94
CA ASN A 443 41.54 -9.48 31.78
C ASN A 443 42.19 -10.91 31.70
N LYS A 444 42.42 -11.39 30.48
CA LYS A 444 42.91 -12.77 30.27
C LYS A 444 44.36 -12.95 30.76
N THR A 445 45.17 -11.98 30.48
CA THR A 445 46.59 -11.96 30.91
C THR A 445 46.69 -11.81 32.42
N TRP A 446 45.89 -10.89 33.00
CA TRP A 446 45.86 -10.69 34.46
C TRP A 446 45.39 -11.96 35.17
N MET A 447 44.34 -12.60 34.67
CA MET A 447 43.80 -13.88 35.26
C MET A 447 44.82 -14.99 35.24
N GLN A 448 45.54 -15.14 34.14
CA GLN A 448 46.61 -16.16 34.05
C GLN A 448 47.76 -15.89 35.04
N ASN A 449 48.20 -14.64 35.12
CA ASN A 449 49.24 -14.19 36.03
C ASN A 449 48.76 -14.34 37.49
N PHE A 450 47.51 -13.98 37.76
CA PHE A 450 46.92 -14.10 39.11
C PHE A 450 46.75 -15.57 39.51
N GLU A 451 46.28 -16.42 38.62
CA GLU A 451 46.19 -17.87 38.87
C GLU A 451 47.56 -18.48 39.17
N GLN A 452 48.58 -18.09 38.40
CA GLN A 452 49.96 -18.56 38.63
C GLN A 452 50.52 -18.05 39.96
N LYS A 453 50.36 -16.76 40.26
CA LYS A 453 50.76 -16.13 41.55
C LYS A 453 50.17 -16.86 42.76
N ILE A 454 48.87 -17.08 42.73
CA ILE A 454 48.16 -17.76 43.84
C ILE A 454 48.57 -19.23 43.95
N LYS A 455 48.82 -19.95 42.84
CA LYS A 455 49.37 -21.34 42.89
C LYS A 455 50.73 -21.39 43.52
N GLU A 456 51.59 -20.40 43.23
CA GLU A 456 52.95 -20.30 43.83
C GLU A 456 52.85 -19.94 45.30
N GLU A 457 52.01 -18.98 45.71
CA GLU A 457 51.84 -18.58 47.13
C GLU A 457 51.22 -19.68 47.98
N THR A 458 50.22 -20.40 47.46
CA THR A 458 49.50 -21.39 48.25
C THR A 458 50.04 -22.80 48.13
N GLY A 459 50.84 -23.10 47.10
CA GLY A 459 51.36 -24.46 46.79
C GLY A 459 50.27 -25.37 46.21
N ILE A 460 49.05 -24.92 45.97
CA ILE A 460 47.93 -25.73 45.50
C ILE A 460 47.92 -25.74 43.96
N LYS A 461 48.57 -26.75 43.37
CA LYS A 461 48.73 -26.84 41.90
C LYS A 461 47.41 -27.04 41.13
N THR A 462 46.35 -27.58 41.76
CA THR A 462 45.06 -27.93 41.12
C THR A 462 44.08 -26.78 41.14
N MET A 463 44.43 -25.65 41.73
CA MET A 463 43.64 -24.45 41.80
C MET A 463 43.36 -23.88 40.42
N LYS A 464 42.14 -23.43 40.18
CA LYS A 464 41.70 -22.78 38.92
C LYS A 464 40.92 -21.52 39.23
N VAL A 465 41.14 -20.48 38.46
CA VAL A 465 40.30 -19.26 38.49
C VAL A 465 39.21 -19.41 37.43
N GLY A 466 37.97 -19.18 37.81
CA GLY A 466 36.80 -19.28 36.94
C GLY A 466 35.83 -18.14 37.14
N PHE A 467 34.85 -18.01 36.24
CA PHE A 467 33.77 -17.01 36.31
C PHE A 467 32.41 -17.69 36.26
N ASN A 468 31.47 -17.18 37.09
CA ASN A 468 30.08 -17.61 37.08
C ASN A 468 29.16 -16.38 37.13
N LYS A 469 28.14 -16.36 36.30
CA LYS A 469 27.19 -15.22 36.25
C LYS A 469 26.51 -14.86 37.56
N VAL A 470 26.36 -15.84 38.48
CA VAL A 470 25.67 -15.62 39.76
C VAL A 470 26.62 -15.12 40.87
N PHE A 471 27.88 -15.62 40.89
CA PHE A 471 28.84 -15.37 41.97
C PHE A 471 30.04 -14.54 41.54
N GLY A 472 30.15 -14.21 40.23
CA GLY A 472 31.31 -13.52 39.67
C GLY A 472 32.54 -14.39 39.53
N TYR A 473 33.73 -13.81 39.65
CA TYR A 473 34.99 -14.52 39.63
C TYR A 473 35.23 -15.30 40.91
N TYR A 474 35.71 -16.52 40.78
CA TYR A 474 35.98 -17.41 41.91
C TYR A 474 37.23 -18.23 41.67
N ILE A 475 37.83 -18.70 42.79
CA ILE A 475 38.92 -19.65 42.79
C ILE A 475 38.32 -21.00 43.16
N GLU A 476 38.51 -22.01 42.33
CA GLU A 476 38.04 -23.35 42.58
C GLU A 476 39.19 -24.24 43.07
N VAL A 477 39.03 -24.86 44.24
CA VAL A 477 39.98 -25.74 44.89
C VAL A 477 39.32 -27.11 45.09
N SER A 478 40.01 -28.18 44.78
CA SER A 478 39.53 -29.54 45.00
C SER A 478 39.34 -29.81 46.50
N LYS A 479 38.31 -30.56 46.89
CA LYS A 479 38.02 -30.89 48.30
C LYS A 479 39.19 -31.50 49.05
N GLY A 480 40.04 -32.29 48.37
CA GLY A 480 41.23 -32.90 49.00
C GLY A 480 42.30 -31.91 49.43
N GLN A 481 42.23 -30.66 48.98
CA GLN A 481 43.18 -29.58 49.29
C GLN A 481 42.53 -28.39 49.99
N SER A 482 41.26 -28.48 50.37
CA SER A 482 40.52 -27.38 51.03
C SER A 482 41.10 -27.04 52.41
N SER A 483 41.76 -27.98 53.11
CA SER A 483 42.47 -27.73 54.39
C SER A 483 43.73 -26.89 54.23
N SER A 484 44.29 -26.80 53.05
CA SER A 484 45.53 -26.01 52.74
C SER A 484 45.22 -24.60 52.26
N VAL A 485 43.96 -24.18 52.21
CA VAL A 485 43.56 -22.88 51.74
C VAL A 485 43.84 -21.81 52.81
N PRO A 486 44.49 -20.68 52.46
CA PRO A 486 44.81 -19.60 53.43
C PRO A 486 43.58 -18.98 54.06
N PRO A 487 43.66 -18.39 55.30
CA PRO A 487 42.52 -17.84 56.00
C PRO A 487 41.85 -16.66 55.31
N TYR A 488 42.50 -15.94 54.37
CA TYR A 488 41.95 -14.82 53.66
C TYR A 488 41.06 -15.23 52.45
N PHE A 489 40.95 -16.55 52.15
CA PHE A 489 40.02 -17.08 51.18
C PHE A 489 38.63 -17.18 51.81
N VAL A 490 37.69 -16.43 51.30
CA VAL A 490 36.29 -16.47 51.73
C VAL A 490 35.52 -17.51 50.93
N ARG A 491 35.07 -18.59 51.59
CA ARG A 491 34.28 -19.63 50.93
C ARG A 491 32.90 -19.14 50.55
N LYS A 492 32.51 -19.32 49.29
CA LYS A 492 31.23 -18.91 48.71
C LYS A 492 30.31 -20.05 48.35
N GLN A 493 30.88 -21.18 47.84
CA GLN A 493 30.08 -22.32 47.41
C GLN A 493 30.83 -23.63 47.59
N THR A 494 30.10 -24.65 48.04
CA THR A 494 30.60 -26.01 48.14
C THR A 494 29.97 -26.87 47.06
N LEU A 495 30.79 -27.50 46.25
CA LEU A 495 30.41 -28.45 45.21
C LEU A 495 30.69 -29.89 45.67
N VAL A 496 30.27 -30.88 44.87
CA VAL A 496 30.50 -32.29 45.21
C VAL A 496 32.01 -32.60 45.36
N ASN A 497 32.85 -32.10 44.42
CA ASN A 497 34.28 -32.43 44.33
C ASN A 497 35.21 -31.21 44.53
N ALA A 498 34.70 -30.02 44.75
CA ALA A 498 35.48 -28.78 44.85
C ALA A 498 34.78 -27.78 45.79
N GLU A 499 35.52 -26.77 46.22
CA GLU A 499 35.00 -25.59 46.92
C GLU A 499 35.42 -24.32 46.19
N ARG A 500 34.54 -23.33 46.15
CA ARG A 500 34.74 -22.03 45.51
C ARG A 500 34.95 -20.93 46.51
N TYR A 501 36.02 -20.18 46.31
CA TYR A 501 36.47 -19.11 47.19
C TYR A 501 36.58 -17.80 46.45
N ILE A 502 36.48 -16.71 47.17
CA ILE A 502 36.80 -15.36 46.74
C ILE A 502 37.90 -14.77 47.59
N VAL A 503 38.77 -13.99 46.97
CA VAL A 503 39.79 -13.19 47.67
C VAL A 503 39.65 -11.73 47.40
N PRO A 504 40.05 -10.80 48.29
CA PRO A 504 39.92 -9.37 48.07
C PRO A 504 40.47 -8.83 46.77
N GLU A 505 41.69 -9.29 46.37
CA GLU A 505 42.36 -8.90 45.14
C GLU A 505 41.51 -9.26 43.87
N LEU A 506 40.90 -10.44 43.89
CA LEU A 506 40.04 -10.91 42.81
C LEU A 506 38.74 -10.07 42.76
N LYS A 507 38.21 -9.65 43.90
CA LYS A 507 37.02 -8.81 44.01
C LYS A 507 37.29 -7.37 43.54
N GLU A 508 38.41 -6.81 43.85
CA GLU A 508 38.82 -5.50 43.36
C GLU A 508 39.02 -5.50 41.85
N PHE A 509 39.63 -6.55 41.32
CA PHE A 509 39.80 -6.72 39.90
C PHE A 509 38.46 -6.91 39.16
N GLU A 510 37.53 -7.71 39.71
CA GLU A 510 36.17 -7.86 39.25
C GLU A 510 35.45 -6.50 39.15
N ASN A 511 35.52 -5.68 40.21
CA ASN A 511 34.90 -4.36 40.23
C ASN A 511 35.49 -3.42 39.18
N LYS A 512 36.80 -3.49 38.91
CA LYS A 512 37.46 -2.69 37.86
C LYS A 512 36.99 -3.10 36.46
N ILE A 513 36.86 -4.39 36.18
CA ILE A 513 36.43 -4.89 34.89
C ILE A 513 34.95 -4.61 34.64
N LEU A 514 34.09 -4.92 35.60
CA LEU A 514 32.67 -4.63 35.47
C LEU A 514 32.39 -3.14 35.33
N GLY A 515 33.11 -2.30 36.13
CA GLY A 515 33.06 -0.87 36.01
C GLY A 515 33.59 -0.33 34.63
N ALA A 516 34.63 -0.95 34.07
CA ALA A 516 35.12 -0.61 32.75
C ALA A 516 34.10 -0.99 31.66
N LYS A 517 33.49 -2.18 31.74
CA LYS A 517 32.47 -2.65 30.80
C LYS A 517 31.23 -1.73 30.80
N GLU A 518 30.69 -1.42 31.98
CA GLU A 518 29.54 -0.50 32.09
C GLU A 518 29.88 0.88 31.50
N LYS A 519 31.10 1.39 31.75
CA LYS A 519 31.57 2.67 31.18
C LYS A 519 31.75 2.61 29.68
N ILE A 520 32.25 1.51 29.13
CA ILE A 520 32.34 1.28 27.68
C ILE A 520 30.96 1.39 27.06
N GLU A 521 29.99 0.62 27.59
CA GLU A 521 28.61 0.61 27.06
C GLU A 521 27.95 2.00 27.12
N GLN A 522 28.17 2.74 28.20
CA GLN A 522 27.65 4.13 28.36
C GLN A 522 28.33 5.11 27.42
N LEU A 523 29.67 5.05 27.29
CA LEU A 523 30.44 5.96 26.43
C LEU A 523 30.18 5.69 24.95
N GLU A 524 30.11 4.43 24.55
CA GLU A 524 29.74 4.09 23.17
C GLU A 524 28.33 4.55 22.83
N TYR A 525 27.37 4.41 23.74
CA TYR A 525 26.02 4.92 23.55
C TYR A 525 26.01 6.46 23.41
N TYR A 526 26.78 7.16 24.25
CA TYR A 526 26.91 8.62 24.18
C TYR A 526 27.51 9.06 22.82
N LEU A 527 28.61 8.44 22.38
CA LEU A 527 29.24 8.73 21.11
C LEU A 527 28.32 8.43 19.91
N PHE A 528 27.53 7.35 20.00
CA PHE A 528 26.54 7.02 19.00
C PHE A 528 25.41 8.06 18.96
N ASP A 529 24.95 8.56 20.10
CA ASP A 529 23.93 9.60 20.17
C ASP A 529 24.44 10.97 19.64
N GLU A 530 25.71 11.27 19.86
CA GLU A 530 26.39 12.43 19.25
C GLU A 530 26.34 12.33 17.70
N LEU A 531 26.64 11.16 17.15
CA LEU A 531 26.56 10.92 15.71
C LEU A 531 25.13 11.07 15.19
N ARG A 532 24.14 10.56 15.90
CA ARG A 532 22.70 10.75 15.55
C ARG A 532 22.34 12.24 15.51
N THR A 533 22.78 12.99 16.51
CA THR A 533 22.54 14.45 16.60
C THR A 533 23.20 15.20 15.43
N LEU A 534 24.41 14.81 15.04
CA LEU A 534 25.06 15.36 13.85
C LEU A 534 24.26 15.11 12.57
N ILE A 535 23.72 13.90 12.40
CA ILE A 535 22.91 13.54 11.24
C ILE A 535 21.58 14.30 11.25
N ARG A 536 20.94 14.47 12.42
CA ARG A 536 19.70 15.26 12.58
C ARG A 536 19.86 16.67 12.00
N GLY A 537 20.99 17.32 12.22
CA GLY A 537 21.29 18.64 11.63
C GLY A 537 21.35 18.67 10.10
N LYS A 538 21.42 17.49 9.43
CA LYS A 538 21.51 17.35 7.97
C LYS A 538 20.30 16.69 7.31
N ILE A 539 19.26 16.38 8.06
CA ILE A 539 18.09 15.62 7.60
C ILE A 539 17.47 16.22 6.34
N LYS A 540 17.20 17.54 6.31
CA LYS A 540 16.58 18.22 5.16
C LYS A 540 17.39 18.07 3.87
N GLU A 541 18.71 18.09 3.96
CA GLU A 541 19.61 17.94 2.80
C GLU A 541 19.66 16.47 2.34
N ILE A 542 19.73 15.52 3.29
CA ILE A 542 19.71 14.08 2.99
C ILE A 542 18.37 13.69 2.33
N GLN A 543 17.24 14.22 2.79
CA GLN A 543 15.94 14.00 2.15
C GLN A 543 15.86 14.59 0.74
N LYS A 544 16.48 15.74 0.46
CA LYS A 544 16.60 16.27 -0.91
C LYS A 544 17.39 15.32 -1.80
N THR A 545 18.51 14.81 -1.29
CA THR A 545 19.34 13.80 -1.98
C THR A 545 18.56 12.50 -2.21
N ALA A 546 17.86 11.97 -1.20
CA ALA A 546 17.03 10.78 -1.31
C ALA A 546 15.96 10.92 -2.41
N ARG A 547 15.30 12.08 -2.48
CA ARG A 547 14.35 12.38 -3.56
C ARG A 547 15.03 12.41 -4.93
N ALA A 548 16.19 13.06 -5.06
CA ALA A 548 16.91 13.07 -6.33
C ALA A 548 17.30 11.65 -6.76
N VAL A 549 17.81 10.83 -5.85
CA VAL A 549 18.13 9.41 -6.08
C VAL A 549 16.89 8.63 -6.52
N SER A 550 15.74 8.79 -5.85
CA SER A 550 14.52 8.08 -6.22
C SER A 550 14.03 8.43 -7.63
N TYR A 551 14.14 9.69 -8.05
CA TYR A 551 13.83 10.10 -9.43
C TYR A 551 14.81 9.51 -10.45
N ILE A 552 16.12 9.56 -10.17
CA ILE A 552 17.16 8.99 -11.04
C ILE A 552 16.91 7.49 -11.22
N ASP A 553 16.59 6.78 -10.14
CA ASP A 553 16.34 5.35 -10.16
C ASP A 553 15.11 4.99 -11.02
N VAL A 554 13.99 5.73 -10.86
CA VAL A 554 12.80 5.51 -11.71
C VAL A 554 13.09 5.78 -13.18
N LEU A 555 13.75 6.92 -13.50
CA LEU A 555 14.07 7.27 -14.89
C LEU A 555 15.01 6.24 -15.52
N THR A 556 15.99 5.75 -14.76
CA THR A 556 16.89 4.69 -15.20
C THR A 556 16.15 3.37 -15.38
N GLY A 557 15.23 3.02 -14.46
CA GLY A 557 14.38 1.83 -14.57
C GLY A 557 13.45 1.86 -15.79
N LEU A 558 12.82 3.01 -16.09
CA LEU A 558 11.99 3.19 -17.28
C LEU A 558 12.83 3.12 -18.58
N ALA A 559 14.05 3.65 -18.56
CA ALA A 559 14.98 3.55 -19.69
C ALA A 559 15.44 2.10 -19.91
N GLU A 560 15.68 1.34 -18.85
CA GLU A 560 16.01 -0.09 -18.92
C GLU A 560 14.84 -0.90 -19.49
N ALA A 561 13.61 -0.64 -19.04
CA ALA A 561 12.41 -1.25 -19.59
C ALA A 561 12.25 -0.93 -21.09
N ALA A 562 12.47 0.33 -21.47
CA ALA A 562 12.39 0.77 -22.86
C ALA A 562 13.42 0.06 -23.75
N TYR A 563 14.66 -0.04 -23.30
CA TYR A 563 15.71 -0.74 -24.02
C TYR A 563 15.45 -2.25 -24.11
N LYS A 564 15.17 -2.88 -22.99
CA LYS A 564 14.99 -4.35 -22.89
C LYS A 564 13.78 -4.85 -23.66
N TYR A 565 12.70 -4.08 -23.69
CA TYR A 565 11.43 -4.47 -24.29
C TYR A 565 11.15 -3.79 -25.63
N ASN A 566 12.12 -3.06 -26.15
CA ASN A 566 12.04 -2.35 -27.41
C ASN A 566 10.79 -1.44 -27.49
N TYR A 567 10.67 -0.56 -26.49
CA TYR A 567 9.61 0.45 -26.44
C TYR A 567 10.05 1.71 -27.17
N VAL A 568 9.08 2.44 -27.71
CA VAL A 568 9.32 3.68 -28.45
C VAL A 568 8.84 4.89 -27.66
N ARG A 569 9.48 6.04 -27.87
CA ARG A 569 9.04 7.31 -27.33
C ARG A 569 7.75 7.76 -28.01
N PRO A 570 6.61 7.94 -27.31
CA PRO A 570 5.41 8.51 -27.91
C PRO A 570 5.58 10.03 -28.07
N GLU A 571 5.08 10.56 -29.18
CA GLU A 571 4.93 11.99 -29.38
C GLU A 571 3.74 12.52 -28.57
N LEU A 572 3.91 13.67 -27.92
CA LEU A 572 2.83 14.34 -27.20
C LEU A 572 2.18 15.37 -28.12
N ASN A 573 0.85 15.37 -28.16
CA ASN A 573 0.07 16.33 -28.92
C ASN A 573 -1.03 16.98 -28.06
N ASN A 574 -1.53 18.12 -28.51
CA ASN A 574 -2.63 18.87 -27.88
C ASN A 574 -3.88 18.94 -28.80
N ASN A 575 -3.88 18.23 -29.92
CA ASN A 575 -4.98 18.24 -30.90
C ASN A 575 -6.09 17.23 -30.55
N GLY A 576 -5.93 16.48 -29.46
CA GLY A 576 -6.91 15.51 -28.99
C GLY A 576 -6.84 14.15 -29.69
N GLU A 577 -5.73 13.82 -30.36
CA GLU A 577 -5.54 12.55 -31.06
C GLU A 577 -4.82 11.53 -30.18
N ILE A 578 -5.28 10.28 -30.21
CA ILE A 578 -4.60 9.09 -29.70
C ILE A 578 -4.38 8.15 -30.90
N LYS A 579 -3.19 8.21 -31.48
CA LYS A 579 -2.80 7.38 -32.62
C LYS A 579 -1.66 6.47 -32.23
N ILE A 580 -1.87 5.17 -32.33
CA ILE A 580 -0.90 4.13 -31.95
C ILE A 580 -0.79 3.18 -33.13
N VAL A 581 0.43 2.93 -33.61
CA VAL A 581 0.72 2.02 -34.70
C VAL A 581 1.45 0.81 -34.14
N ASP A 582 0.94 -0.38 -34.44
CA ASP A 582 1.46 -1.66 -33.97
C ASP A 582 1.66 -1.69 -32.44
N GLY A 583 0.65 -1.20 -31.68
CA GLY A 583 0.64 -1.24 -30.23
C GLY A 583 0.56 -2.66 -29.70
N ARG A 584 1.26 -2.93 -28.58
CA ARG A 584 1.28 -4.23 -27.90
C ARG A 584 0.87 -4.04 -26.44
N HIS A 585 0.27 -5.06 -25.85
CA HIS A 585 -0.14 -5.00 -24.45
C HIS A 585 1.08 -5.23 -23.53
N PRO A 586 1.49 -4.25 -22.70
CA PRO A 586 2.75 -4.32 -21.97
C PRO A 586 2.86 -5.54 -21.05
N VAL A 587 1.75 -5.94 -20.42
CA VAL A 587 1.73 -7.06 -19.47
C VAL A 587 1.56 -8.39 -20.21
N VAL A 588 0.54 -8.51 -21.07
CA VAL A 588 0.23 -9.78 -21.77
C VAL A 588 1.40 -10.22 -22.63
N GLU A 589 2.07 -9.29 -23.33
CA GLU A 589 3.27 -9.59 -24.13
C GLU A 589 4.37 -10.26 -23.29
N ARG A 590 4.49 -9.95 -22.01
CA ARG A 590 5.49 -10.54 -21.09
C ARG A 590 5.06 -11.87 -20.48
N LEU A 591 3.74 -12.12 -20.42
CA LEU A 591 3.21 -13.39 -19.91
C LEU A 591 3.18 -14.50 -20.97
N LEU A 592 3.24 -14.15 -22.25
CA LEU A 592 3.30 -15.10 -23.36
C LEU A 592 4.71 -15.68 -23.49
N GLU A 593 4.90 -16.95 -23.06
CA GLU A 593 6.22 -17.61 -23.09
C GLU A 593 6.56 -18.17 -24.50
N LYS A 594 5.56 -18.59 -25.28
CA LYS A 594 5.73 -19.31 -26.53
C LYS A 594 5.04 -18.66 -27.73
N GLU A 595 4.13 -17.73 -27.51
CA GLU A 595 3.37 -17.06 -28.57
C GLU A 595 3.84 -15.62 -28.73
N ILE A 596 3.87 -15.13 -29.97
CA ILE A 596 4.16 -13.73 -30.26
C ILE A 596 2.86 -12.94 -30.10
N PHE A 597 2.90 -11.83 -29.36
CA PHE A 597 1.77 -10.93 -29.24
C PHE A 597 1.46 -10.27 -30.60
N VAL A 598 0.20 -10.30 -31.02
CA VAL A 598 -0.25 -9.67 -32.25
C VAL A 598 -0.49 -8.18 -32.03
N PRO A 599 0.30 -7.29 -32.68
CA PRO A 599 0.15 -5.84 -32.47
C PRO A 599 -1.13 -5.31 -33.15
N ASN A 600 -1.67 -4.22 -32.57
CA ASN A 600 -2.89 -3.57 -33.04
C ASN A 600 -2.71 -2.06 -33.23
N ASN A 601 -3.39 -1.50 -34.24
CA ASN A 601 -3.47 -0.06 -34.45
C ASN A 601 -4.64 0.54 -33.66
N THR A 602 -4.49 1.79 -33.27
CA THR A 602 -5.57 2.58 -32.65
C THR A 602 -5.55 3.99 -33.24
N ASN A 603 -6.71 4.49 -33.60
CA ASN A 603 -6.89 5.88 -33.99
C ASN A 603 -8.16 6.40 -33.28
N LEU A 604 -7.99 7.32 -32.33
CA LEU A 604 -9.08 8.01 -31.66
C LEU A 604 -8.80 9.49 -31.74
N ASN A 605 -9.77 10.26 -32.22
CA ASN A 605 -9.64 11.71 -32.37
C ASN A 605 -10.96 12.42 -31.98
N ASN A 606 -10.99 13.73 -32.04
CA ASN A 606 -12.18 14.50 -31.71
C ASN A 606 -13.13 14.74 -32.89
N ALA A 607 -12.82 14.24 -34.08
CA ALA A 607 -13.56 14.48 -35.34
C ALA A 607 -14.34 13.24 -35.80
N ASP A 608 -13.69 12.35 -36.52
CA ASP A 608 -14.32 11.28 -37.26
C ASP A 608 -14.18 9.89 -36.65
N GLU A 609 -13.32 9.73 -35.65
CA GLU A 609 -13.10 8.49 -34.89
C GLU A 609 -13.07 8.75 -33.38
N ARG A 610 -14.14 9.36 -32.85
CA ARG A 610 -14.24 9.64 -31.41
C ARG A 610 -14.69 8.43 -30.60
N MET A 611 -15.55 7.61 -31.19
CA MET A 611 -16.08 6.40 -30.59
C MET A 611 -15.86 5.21 -31.53
N ILE A 612 -15.25 4.15 -30.99
CA ILE A 612 -15.02 2.90 -31.71
C ILE A 612 -15.88 1.81 -31.10
N ILE A 613 -16.78 1.24 -31.88
CA ILE A 613 -17.57 0.06 -31.52
C ILE A 613 -16.78 -1.18 -31.97
N ILE A 614 -16.51 -2.09 -31.02
CA ILE A 614 -15.70 -3.29 -31.28
C ILE A 614 -16.59 -4.51 -31.17
N THR A 615 -16.81 -5.23 -32.30
CA THR A 615 -17.58 -6.46 -32.34
C THR A 615 -16.70 -7.69 -32.50
N GLY A 616 -17.23 -8.85 -32.24
CA GLY A 616 -16.55 -10.14 -32.37
C GLY A 616 -16.73 -11.03 -31.13
N PRO A 617 -16.28 -12.31 -31.23
CA PRO A 617 -16.52 -13.31 -30.20
C PRO A 617 -15.75 -13.02 -28.90
N ASN A 618 -16.21 -13.63 -27.81
CA ASN A 618 -15.45 -13.65 -26.56
C ASN A 618 -14.16 -14.45 -26.77
N MET A 619 -13.13 -14.17 -25.98
CA MET A 619 -11.77 -14.73 -26.07
C MET A 619 -10.99 -14.32 -27.34
N ALA A 620 -11.55 -13.50 -28.22
CA ALA A 620 -10.86 -13.03 -29.43
C ALA A 620 -9.89 -11.86 -29.18
N GLY A 621 -9.85 -11.29 -27.97
CA GLY A 621 -8.91 -10.25 -27.57
C GLY A 621 -9.45 -8.82 -27.52
N LYS A 622 -10.78 -8.60 -27.60
CA LYS A 622 -11.42 -7.27 -27.50
C LYS A 622 -11.01 -6.52 -26.23
N SER A 623 -11.26 -7.12 -25.06
CA SER A 623 -10.96 -6.54 -23.74
C SER A 623 -9.46 -6.29 -23.57
N THR A 624 -8.61 -7.22 -24.07
CA THR A 624 -7.15 -7.06 -24.05
C THR A 624 -6.70 -5.84 -24.87
N TYR A 625 -7.30 -5.64 -26.06
CA TYR A 625 -7.00 -4.48 -26.90
C TYR A 625 -7.42 -3.17 -26.23
N MET A 626 -8.60 -3.11 -25.65
CA MET A 626 -9.08 -1.88 -24.97
C MET A 626 -8.21 -1.53 -23.76
N ARG A 627 -7.86 -2.53 -22.94
CA ARG A 627 -6.93 -2.34 -21.80
C ARG A 627 -5.54 -1.92 -22.28
N GLN A 628 -5.05 -2.49 -23.40
CA GLN A 628 -3.80 -2.07 -24.02
C GLN A 628 -3.79 -0.56 -24.30
N VAL A 629 -4.84 -0.03 -24.93
CA VAL A 629 -4.92 1.40 -25.27
C VAL A 629 -4.83 2.26 -24.01
N ALA A 630 -5.60 1.92 -22.96
CA ALA A 630 -5.56 2.65 -21.70
C ALA A 630 -4.17 2.60 -21.04
N LEU A 631 -3.54 1.42 -21.02
CA LEU A 631 -2.20 1.27 -20.43
C LEU A 631 -1.14 2.07 -21.21
N LEU A 632 -1.21 2.11 -22.55
CA LEU A 632 -0.27 2.88 -23.36
C LEU A 632 -0.42 4.40 -23.16
N VAL A 633 -1.66 4.89 -23.00
CA VAL A 633 -1.95 6.28 -22.62
C VAL A 633 -1.39 6.58 -21.24
N LEU A 634 -1.66 5.72 -20.27
CA LEU A 634 -1.15 5.87 -18.89
C LEU A 634 0.40 5.87 -18.85
N MET A 635 1.04 4.91 -19.54
CA MET A 635 2.50 4.84 -19.66
C MET A 635 3.08 6.13 -20.25
N THR A 636 2.43 6.70 -21.27
CA THR A 636 2.82 7.99 -21.83
C THR A 636 2.78 9.10 -20.77
N GLN A 637 1.71 9.17 -19.98
CA GLN A 637 1.52 10.24 -18.98
C GLN A 637 2.37 10.09 -17.72
N ILE A 638 2.94 8.91 -17.44
CA ILE A 638 4.00 8.80 -16.44
C ILE A 638 5.38 9.20 -16.95
N GLY A 639 5.52 9.45 -18.27
CA GLY A 639 6.79 9.77 -18.93
C GLY A 639 7.57 8.56 -19.42
N SER A 640 6.95 7.37 -19.45
CA SER A 640 7.55 6.14 -19.99
C SER A 640 7.50 6.08 -21.51
N PHE A 641 8.36 5.28 -22.11
CA PHE A 641 8.21 4.78 -23.46
C PHE A 641 7.18 3.65 -23.48
N ILE A 642 6.63 3.34 -24.67
CA ILE A 642 5.52 2.42 -24.82
C ILE A 642 5.80 1.32 -25.85
N PRO A 643 5.21 0.12 -25.71
CA PRO A 643 5.29 -0.97 -26.69
C PRO A 643 4.46 -0.66 -27.93
N ALA A 644 5.03 0.05 -28.88
CA ALA A 644 4.44 0.38 -30.16
C ALA A 644 5.56 0.52 -31.22
N ARG A 645 5.18 0.61 -32.50
CA ARG A 645 6.11 1.03 -33.56
C ARG A 645 6.22 2.54 -33.63
N GLN A 646 5.10 3.23 -33.47
CA GLN A 646 4.99 4.69 -33.43
C GLN A 646 3.72 5.09 -32.69
N ALA A 647 3.75 6.21 -31.99
CA ALA A 647 2.55 6.75 -31.34
C ALA A 647 2.59 8.27 -31.23
N SER A 648 1.40 8.87 -31.34
CA SER A 648 1.12 10.28 -31.02
C SER A 648 -0.07 10.32 -30.09
N ILE A 649 0.11 10.81 -28.86
CA ILE A 649 -0.87 10.67 -27.78
C ILE A 649 -1.13 12.04 -27.14
N CYS A 650 -2.41 12.43 -27.10
CA CYS A 650 -2.85 13.55 -26.27
C CYS A 650 -3.06 13.06 -24.83
N PRO A 651 -2.64 13.83 -23.81
CA PRO A 651 -2.99 13.52 -22.42
C PRO A 651 -4.51 13.51 -22.21
N VAL A 652 -4.96 12.57 -21.38
CA VAL A 652 -6.35 12.45 -20.95
C VAL A 652 -6.47 12.78 -19.47
N ASP A 653 -7.57 13.43 -19.09
CA ASP A 653 -7.79 13.85 -17.69
C ASP A 653 -8.23 12.68 -16.80
N LYS A 654 -8.93 11.69 -17.39
CA LYS A 654 -9.45 10.53 -16.70
C LYS A 654 -9.45 9.30 -17.62
N ILE A 655 -9.27 8.15 -17.03
CA ILE A 655 -9.52 6.87 -17.68
C ILE A 655 -10.63 6.16 -16.90
N PHE A 656 -11.74 5.90 -17.56
CA PHE A 656 -12.84 5.12 -17.02
C PHE A 656 -12.85 3.74 -17.66
N THR A 657 -13.05 2.72 -16.83
CA THR A 657 -13.13 1.33 -17.32
C THR A 657 -14.32 0.62 -16.74
N ARG A 658 -15.11 0.00 -17.60
CA ARG A 658 -16.10 -1.01 -17.26
C ARG A 658 -15.74 -2.28 -18.01
N VAL A 659 -15.09 -3.22 -17.34
CA VAL A 659 -14.57 -4.46 -17.96
C VAL A 659 -14.89 -5.66 -17.08
N GLY A 660 -15.69 -6.58 -17.60
CA GLY A 660 -16.05 -7.83 -16.91
C GLY A 660 -17.01 -7.66 -15.73
N ALA A 661 -17.77 -8.69 -15.39
CA ALA A 661 -18.52 -8.78 -14.14
C ALA A 661 -17.66 -9.49 -13.10
N SER A 662 -17.31 -8.84 -12.00
CA SER A 662 -16.92 -9.52 -10.77
C SER A 662 -18.16 -9.54 -9.88
N ASP A 663 -18.59 -10.72 -9.46
CA ASP A 663 -19.61 -10.83 -8.42
C ASP A 663 -19.09 -10.19 -7.14
N ASP A 664 -19.68 -9.09 -6.74
CA ASP A 664 -19.42 -8.48 -5.44
C ASP A 664 -20.36 -9.13 -4.40
N LEU A 665 -19.99 -10.32 -3.98
CA LEU A 665 -20.73 -11.08 -2.97
C LEU A 665 -20.79 -10.37 -1.62
N ALA A 666 -19.87 -9.44 -1.38
CA ALA A 666 -19.77 -8.73 -0.09
C ALA A 666 -20.87 -7.68 0.09
N THR A 667 -21.33 -7.04 -0.99
CA THR A 667 -22.37 -6.01 -0.93
C THR A 667 -23.79 -6.52 -1.14
N GLY A 668 -23.96 -7.80 -1.54
CA GLY A 668 -25.28 -8.39 -1.84
C GLY A 668 -26.00 -7.76 -3.03
N GLN A 669 -25.33 -6.90 -3.81
CA GLN A 669 -25.91 -6.26 -5.00
C GLN A 669 -25.83 -7.21 -6.20
N SER A 670 -26.86 -7.18 -7.07
CA SER A 670 -26.81 -7.92 -8.32
C SER A 670 -25.69 -7.36 -9.23
N THR A 671 -25.04 -8.24 -10.01
CA THR A 671 -24.01 -7.85 -10.99
C THR A 671 -24.49 -6.76 -11.93
N PHE A 672 -25.78 -6.76 -12.30
CA PHE A 672 -26.39 -5.73 -13.13
C PHE A 672 -26.46 -4.36 -12.41
N MET A 673 -26.78 -4.35 -11.11
CA MET A 673 -26.83 -3.09 -10.35
C MET A 673 -25.42 -2.49 -10.18
N VAL A 674 -24.42 -3.32 -9.92
CA VAL A 674 -23.01 -2.87 -9.86
C VAL A 674 -22.59 -2.28 -11.20
N GLU A 675 -22.93 -2.95 -12.32
CA GLU A 675 -22.66 -2.46 -13.66
C GLU A 675 -23.33 -1.09 -13.92
N MET A 676 -24.59 -0.93 -13.57
CA MET A 676 -25.32 0.33 -13.78
C MET A 676 -24.76 1.45 -12.92
N ASN A 677 -24.33 1.18 -11.70
CA ASN A 677 -23.66 2.14 -10.85
C ASN A 677 -22.33 2.63 -11.46
N GLU A 678 -21.52 1.70 -12.00
CA GLU A 678 -20.25 2.04 -12.67
C GLU A 678 -20.51 2.91 -13.92
N VAL A 679 -21.50 2.53 -14.76
CA VAL A 679 -21.89 3.31 -15.93
C VAL A 679 -22.42 4.69 -15.52
N ALA A 680 -23.25 4.79 -14.48
CA ALA A 680 -23.76 6.08 -13.98
C ALA A 680 -22.63 6.99 -13.51
N GLN A 681 -21.61 6.48 -12.85
CA GLN A 681 -20.41 7.24 -12.46
C GLN A 681 -19.66 7.76 -13.70
N ILE A 682 -19.48 6.92 -14.71
CA ILE A 682 -18.86 7.33 -15.98
C ILE A 682 -19.64 8.48 -16.61
N LEU A 683 -20.96 8.32 -16.77
CA LEU A 683 -21.81 9.33 -17.41
C LEU A 683 -21.85 10.67 -16.64
N LYS A 684 -21.68 10.61 -15.32
CA LYS A 684 -21.68 11.81 -14.47
C LYS A 684 -20.35 12.56 -14.48
N TYR A 685 -19.21 11.86 -14.50
CA TYR A 685 -17.88 12.44 -14.24
C TYR A 685 -16.94 12.49 -15.44
N ALA A 686 -17.27 11.82 -16.54
CA ALA A 686 -16.45 11.88 -17.73
C ALA A 686 -16.54 13.27 -18.40
N THR A 687 -15.42 13.70 -18.96
CA THR A 687 -15.29 14.95 -19.72
C THR A 687 -14.95 14.67 -21.17
N LYS A 688 -14.96 15.68 -22.01
CA LYS A 688 -14.51 15.56 -23.42
C LYS A 688 -13.04 15.10 -23.58
N ASN A 689 -12.23 15.28 -22.53
CA ASN A 689 -10.82 14.90 -22.51
C ASN A 689 -10.59 13.52 -21.90
N SER A 690 -11.64 12.84 -21.45
CA SER A 690 -11.54 11.50 -20.86
C SER A 690 -11.40 10.39 -21.89
N LEU A 691 -10.84 9.26 -21.49
CA LEU A 691 -10.85 7.99 -22.23
C LEU A 691 -11.79 7.02 -21.52
N ILE A 692 -12.81 6.57 -22.24
CA ILE A 692 -13.83 5.65 -21.70
C ILE A 692 -13.67 4.27 -22.36
N ILE A 693 -13.64 3.23 -21.54
CA ILE A 693 -13.58 1.84 -21.96
C ILE A 693 -14.79 1.09 -21.40
N LEU A 694 -15.68 0.65 -22.29
CA LEU A 694 -16.90 -0.06 -21.96
C LEU A 694 -16.90 -1.44 -22.62
N ASP A 695 -16.92 -2.48 -21.79
CA ASP A 695 -16.93 -3.88 -22.24
C ASP A 695 -18.25 -4.55 -21.87
N GLU A 696 -19.05 -4.90 -22.87
CA GLU A 696 -20.29 -5.66 -22.75
C GLU A 696 -21.33 -5.03 -21.81
N VAL A 697 -21.62 -3.75 -21.96
CA VAL A 697 -22.66 -3.06 -21.18
C VAL A 697 -24.05 -3.60 -21.51
N GLY A 698 -24.87 -3.85 -20.47
CA GLY A 698 -26.24 -4.36 -20.60
C GLY A 698 -26.37 -5.88 -20.60
N ARG A 699 -25.29 -6.62 -20.32
CA ARG A 699 -25.31 -8.10 -20.37
C ARG A 699 -26.08 -8.75 -19.21
N GLY A 700 -26.23 -8.06 -18.09
CA GLY A 700 -26.85 -8.58 -16.87
C GLY A 700 -28.39 -8.61 -16.84
N THR A 701 -29.07 -8.29 -17.96
CA THR A 701 -30.53 -8.20 -18.08
C THR A 701 -31.04 -8.83 -19.39
N SER A 702 -32.33 -8.64 -19.71
CA SER A 702 -32.89 -9.16 -20.97
C SER A 702 -32.18 -8.52 -22.18
N THR A 703 -32.11 -9.25 -23.30
CA THR A 703 -31.36 -8.79 -24.50
C THR A 703 -31.83 -7.43 -24.99
N PHE A 704 -33.14 -7.18 -25.02
CA PHE A 704 -33.71 -5.94 -25.53
C PHE A 704 -33.51 -4.78 -24.55
N ASP A 705 -33.66 -5.00 -23.24
CA ASP A 705 -33.39 -3.98 -22.22
C ASP A 705 -31.91 -3.60 -22.22
N GLY A 706 -31.02 -4.62 -22.21
CA GLY A 706 -29.57 -4.39 -22.26
C GLY A 706 -29.10 -3.64 -23.50
N MET A 707 -29.64 -4.01 -24.67
CA MET A 707 -29.35 -3.32 -25.92
C MET A 707 -29.86 -1.87 -25.89
N SER A 708 -31.08 -1.62 -25.38
CA SER A 708 -31.65 -0.27 -25.29
C SER A 708 -30.83 0.63 -24.37
N ILE A 709 -30.38 0.11 -23.22
CA ILE A 709 -29.48 0.83 -22.29
C ILE A 709 -28.14 1.11 -22.96
N ALA A 710 -27.49 0.10 -23.57
CA ALA A 710 -26.22 0.27 -24.26
C ALA A 710 -26.30 1.33 -25.37
N HIS A 711 -27.36 1.31 -26.16
CA HIS A 711 -27.63 2.31 -27.21
C HIS A 711 -27.73 3.73 -26.63
N ALA A 712 -28.60 3.92 -25.62
CA ALA A 712 -28.80 5.21 -24.97
C ALA A 712 -27.53 5.76 -24.30
N VAL A 713 -26.74 4.88 -23.68
CA VAL A 713 -25.41 5.21 -23.09
C VAL A 713 -24.47 5.73 -24.17
N MET A 714 -24.40 5.06 -25.32
CA MET A 714 -23.56 5.48 -26.44
C MET A 714 -23.99 6.84 -26.99
N GLU A 715 -25.29 7.07 -27.23
CA GLU A 715 -25.82 8.37 -27.66
C GLU A 715 -25.50 9.49 -26.65
N TYR A 716 -25.68 9.22 -25.37
CA TYR A 716 -25.38 10.20 -24.33
C TYR A 716 -23.90 10.57 -24.28
N ILE A 717 -23.01 9.57 -24.35
CA ILE A 717 -21.56 9.82 -24.41
C ILE A 717 -21.22 10.62 -25.70
N HIS A 718 -21.79 10.24 -26.83
CA HIS A 718 -21.56 10.89 -28.11
C HIS A 718 -22.02 12.36 -28.11
N ASP A 719 -23.27 12.63 -27.70
CA ASP A 719 -23.90 13.94 -27.84
C ASP A 719 -23.53 14.90 -26.74
N ARG A 720 -23.44 14.40 -25.49
CA ARG A 720 -23.28 15.24 -24.31
C ARG A 720 -21.83 15.29 -23.81
N ILE A 721 -21.20 14.13 -23.60
CA ILE A 721 -19.87 14.07 -23.00
C ILE A 721 -18.79 14.34 -24.05
N LYS A 722 -18.91 13.72 -25.22
CA LYS A 722 -17.96 13.83 -26.35
C LYS A 722 -16.58 13.28 -26.03
N ALA A 723 -16.48 12.31 -25.12
CA ALA A 723 -15.24 11.64 -24.75
C ALA A 723 -14.78 10.62 -25.82
N LYS A 724 -13.47 10.37 -25.86
CA LYS A 724 -12.90 9.26 -26.62
C LYS A 724 -13.33 7.94 -26.00
N THR A 725 -13.95 7.05 -26.80
CA THR A 725 -14.61 5.87 -26.27
C THR A 725 -14.27 4.61 -27.07
N LEU A 726 -13.90 3.55 -26.38
CA LEU A 726 -13.83 2.19 -26.89
C LEU A 726 -14.99 1.39 -26.30
N PHE A 727 -15.88 0.88 -27.15
CA PHE A 727 -17.09 0.19 -26.74
C PHE A 727 -17.12 -1.23 -27.35
N ALA A 728 -16.86 -2.26 -26.55
CA ALA A 728 -17.02 -3.64 -27.01
C ALA A 728 -18.44 -4.14 -26.72
N THR A 729 -19.05 -4.79 -27.69
CA THR A 729 -20.42 -5.28 -27.58
C THR A 729 -20.66 -6.55 -28.38
N HIS A 730 -21.67 -7.30 -27.94
CA HIS A 730 -22.28 -8.43 -28.68
C HIS A 730 -23.58 -8.04 -29.40
N TYR A 731 -24.07 -6.82 -29.18
CA TYR A 731 -25.27 -6.32 -29.84
C TYR A 731 -24.94 -5.83 -31.25
N HIS A 732 -25.09 -6.70 -32.24
CA HIS A 732 -24.78 -6.37 -33.65
C HIS A 732 -25.62 -5.23 -34.19
N GLN A 733 -26.80 -4.98 -33.63
CA GLN A 733 -27.69 -3.87 -34.01
C GLN A 733 -27.01 -2.50 -33.80
N LEU A 734 -26.12 -2.38 -32.82
CA LEU A 734 -25.39 -1.13 -32.53
C LEU A 734 -24.39 -0.74 -33.61
N ILE A 735 -24.02 -1.67 -34.52
CA ILE A 735 -23.18 -1.39 -35.69
C ILE A 735 -23.81 -0.29 -36.58
N ALA A 736 -25.14 -0.26 -36.65
CA ALA A 736 -25.87 0.75 -37.44
C ALA A 736 -25.61 2.18 -37.00
N LEU A 737 -25.13 2.41 -35.74
CA LEU A 737 -24.84 3.74 -35.22
C LEU A 737 -23.74 4.48 -36.00
N GLU A 738 -22.83 3.79 -36.65
CA GLU A 738 -21.85 4.43 -37.53
C GLU A 738 -22.49 5.26 -38.65
N ASN A 739 -23.65 4.85 -39.13
CA ASN A 739 -24.38 5.56 -40.22
C ASN A 739 -25.22 6.74 -39.69
N VAL A 740 -25.47 6.80 -38.38
CA VAL A 740 -26.35 7.78 -37.72
C VAL A 740 -25.56 8.83 -36.95
N LEU A 741 -24.51 8.41 -36.24
CA LEU A 741 -23.72 9.24 -35.35
C LEU A 741 -22.38 9.59 -36.00
N SER A 742 -22.10 10.87 -36.24
CA SER A 742 -20.81 11.31 -36.77
C SER A 742 -19.68 11.05 -35.77
N GLY A 743 -18.54 10.51 -36.22
CA GLY A 743 -17.39 10.19 -35.33
C GLY A 743 -17.53 8.86 -34.60
N VAL A 744 -18.51 8.04 -34.97
CA VAL A 744 -18.58 6.62 -34.57
C VAL A 744 -18.00 5.75 -35.68
N LYS A 745 -17.16 4.79 -35.37
CA LYS A 745 -16.57 3.81 -36.27
C LYS A 745 -16.69 2.40 -35.74
N ASN A 746 -16.97 1.48 -36.63
CA ASN A 746 -17.03 0.05 -36.33
C ASN A 746 -15.70 -0.63 -36.61
N TYR A 747 -15.31 -1.49 -35.70
CA TYR A 747 -14.18 -2.38 -35.81
C TYR A 747 -14.58 -3.80 -35.37
N SER A 748 -13.86 -4.78 -35.87
CA SER A 748 -14.07 -6.17 -35.50
C SER A 748 -12.76 -6.92 -35.31
N VAL A 749 -12.80 -8.03 -34.59
CA VAL A 749 -11.66 -8.92 -34.50
C VAL A 749 -11.56 -9.76 -35.79
N ALA A 750 -10.40 -9.71 -36.44
CA ALA A 750 -10.16 -10.48 -37.64
C ALA A 750 -10.18 -12.00 -37.36
N VAL A 751 -10.93 -12.73 -38.16
CA VAL A 751 -11.11 -14.17 -38.04
C VAL A 751 -10.71 -14.83 -39.38
N LYS A 752 -10.02 -15.97 -39.30
CA LYS A 752 -9.71 -16.80 -40.46
C LYS A 752 -10.44 -18.12 -40.37
N GLU A 753 -11.33 -18.37 -41.31
CA GLU A 753 -12.05 -19.65 -41.41
C GLU A 753 -11.19 -20.69 -42.12
N ARG A 754 -11.04 -21.85 -41.53
CA ARG A 754 -10.35 -23.01 -42.10
C ARG A 754 -11.27 -24.25 -42.05
N GLY A 755 -12.16 -24.37 -43.03
CA GLY A 755 -13.19 -25.41 -43.04
C GLY A 755 -14.21 -25.20 -41.95
N LYS A 756 -14.30 -26.12 -40.96
CA LYS A 756 -15.20 -26.00 -39.79
C LYS A 756 -14.53 -25.32 -38.60
N ASP A 757 -13.23 -25.04 -38.68
CA ASP A 757 -12.47 -24.45 -37.62
C ASP A 757 -12.25 -22.95 -37.86
N ILE A 758 -12.25 -22.20 -36.77
CA ILE A 758 -12.01 -20.74 -36.76
C ILE A 758 -10.75 -20.44 -36.00
N ILE A 759 -9.88 -19.63 -36.61
CA ILE A 759 -8.68 -19.12 -36.03
C ILE A 759 -8.89 -17.62 -35.76
N PHE A 760 -8.89 -17.22 -34.51
CA PHE A 760 -8.90 -15.81 -34.09
C PHE A 760 -7.52 -15.22 -34.33
N LEU A 761 -7.42 -14.24 -35.23
CA LEU A 761 -6.15 -13.60 -35.55
C LEU A 761 -5.72 -12.57 -34.48
N ARG A 762 -6.58 -12.28 -33.51
CA ARG A 762 -6.35 -11.29 -32.45
C ARG A 762 -5.99 -9.89 -32.97
N ARG A 763 -6.37 -9.61 -34.21
CA ARG A 763 -6.14 -8.33 -34.88
C ARG A 763 -7.45 -7.58 -35.05
N ILE A 764 -7.46 -6.32 -34.62
CA ILE A 764 -8.60 -5.42 -34.76
C ILE A 764 -8.53 -4.75 -36.13
N VAL A 765 -9.60 -4.84 -36.88
CA VAL A 765 -9.70 -4.32 -38.25
C VAL A 765 -10.94 -3.45 -38.42
N PRO A 766 -10.92 -2.43 -39.28
CA PRO A 766 -12.12 -1.64 -39.60
C PRO A 766 -13.25 -2.50 -40.14
N GLY A 767 -14.48 -2.10 -39.78
CA GLY A 767 -15.73 -2.77 -40.13
C GLY A 767 -16.28 -3.64 -39.02
N GLY A 768 -17.62 -3.63 -38.90
CA GLY A 768 -18.36 -4.49 -37.97
C GLY A 768 -18.50 -5.92 -38.48
N THR A 769 -18.73 -6.88 -37.61
CA THR A 769 -19.14 -8.24 -37.97
C THR A 769 -20.53 -8.55 -37.37
N ASP A 770 -21.39 -9.09 -38.23
CA ASP A 770 -22.75 -9.55 -37.85
C ASP A 770 -22.78 -11.03 -37.51
N ARG A 771 -21.67 -11.76 -37.66
CA ARG A 771 -21.59 -13.21 -37.44
C ARG A 771 -21.39 -13.54 -35.99
N SER A 772 -22.24 -14.47 -35.51
CA SER A 772 -22.10 -15.09 -34.21
C SER A 772 -21.11 -16.27 -34.26
N TYR A 773 -20.11 -16.27 -33.34
CA TYR A 773 -19.10 -17.32 -33.24
C TYR A 773 -19.22 -18.14 -31.95
N GLY A 774 -20.33 -18.02 -31.22
CA GLY A 774 -20.54 -18.68 -29.90
C GLY A 774 -20.37 -20.19 -29.94
N VAL A 775 -20.96 -20.86 -30.94
CA VAL A 775 -20.86 -22.32 -31.11
C VAL A 775 -19.43 -22.76 -31.44
N HIS A 776 -18.65 -21.93 -32.15
CA HIS A 776 -17.25 -22.24 -32.41
C HIS A 776 -16.38 -22.11 -31.18
N VAL A 777 -16.61 -21.10 -30.31
CA VAL A 777 -15.96 -20.97 -29.00
C VAL A 777 -16.28 -22.14 -28.11
N ALA A 778 -17.56 -22.59 -28.09
CA ALA A 778 -18.00 -23.77 -27.34
C ALA A 778 -17.28 -25.07 -27.83
N ARG A 779 -17.01 -25.17 -29.13
CA ARG A 779 -16.21 -26.26 -29.71
C ARG A 779 -14.75 -26.22 -29.24
N LEU A 780 -14.13 -25.05 -29.23
CA LEU A 780 -12.75 -24.85 -28.71
C LEU A 780 -12.66 -25.17 -27.19
N ALA A 781 -13.73 -24.91 -26.46
CA ALA A 781 -13.85 -25.26 -25.04
C ALA A 781 -14.06 -26.74 -24.77
N GLY A 782 -14.24 -27.57 -25.84
CA GLY A 782 -14.36 -29.03 -25.73
C GLY A 782 -15.77 -29.53 -25.40
N LEU A 783 -16.83 -28.76 -25.70
CA LEU A 783 -18.20 -29.26 -25.52
C LEU A 783 -18.47 -30.52 -26.38
N PRO A 784 -19.29 -31.46 -25.89
CA PRO A 784 -19.64 -32.69 -26.61
C PRO A 784 -20.20 -32.40 -28.02
N LYS A 785 -19.75 -33.16 -29.02
CA LYS A 785 -20.14 -32.99 -30.44
C LYS A 785 -21.67 -32.94 -30.66
N LYS A 786 -22.45 -33.78 -29.98
CA LYS A 786 -23.93 -33.77 -30.05
C LYS A 786 -24.57 -32.46 -29.58
N VAL A 787 -24.00 -31.83 -28.57
CA VAL A 787 -24.46 -30.51 -28.08
C VAL A 787 -24.15 -29.42 -29.12
N LEU A 788 -22.96 -29.46 -29.70
CA LEU A 788 -22.54 -28.49 -30.76
C LEU A 788 -23.41 -28.60 -31.99
N GLU A 789 -23.68 -29.84 -32.47
CA GLU A 789 -24.55 -30.09 -33.63
C GLU A 789 -25.97 -29.55 -33.37
N ARG A 790 -26.54 -29.84 -32.20
CA ARG A 790 -27.87 -29.32 -31.84
C ARG A 790 -27.87 -27.78 -31.69
N SER A 791 -26.81 -27.21 -31.12
CA SER A 791 -26.68 -25.75 -31.02
C SER A 791 -26.62 -25.06 -32.40
N GLU A 792 -25.95 -25.68 -33.40
CA GLU A 792 -25.91 -25.17 -34.79
C GLU A 792 -27.29 -25.22 -35.45
N GLU A 793 -28.08 -26.29 -35.19
CA GLU A 793 -29.46 -26.41 -35.68
C GLU A 793 -30.36 -25.33 -35.07
N LEU A 794 -30.35 -25.21 -33.76
CA LEU A 794 -31.14 -24.20 -33.01
C LEU A 794 -30.77 -22.76 -33.42
N LEU A 795 -29.48 -22.46 -33.63
CA LEU A 795 -29.04 -21.14 -34.08
C LEU A 795 -29.69 -20.80 -35.45
N LYS A 796 -29.75 -21.74 -36.38
CA LYS A 796 -30.40 -21.54 -37.70
C LYS A 796 -31.92 -21.36 -37.55
N GLU A 797 -32.56 -22.04 -36.58
CA GLU A 797 -33.99 -21.87 -36.29
C GLU A 797 -34.25 -20.43 -35.77
N TYR A 798 -33.48 -19.98 -34.79
CA TYR A 798 -33.62 -18.62 -34.23
C TYR A 798 -33.28 -17.50 -35.21
N ASP A 799 -32.27 -17.66 -36.06
CA ASP A 799 -31.92 -16.68 -37.09
C ASP A 799 -33.03 -16.55 -38.18
N ASN A 800 -33.71 -17.65 -38.51
CA ASN A 800 -34.84 -17.65 -39.44
C ASN A 800 -36.11 -17.03 -38.83
N ASP A 801 -36.35 -17.16 -37.53
CA ASP A 801 -37.47 -16.53 -36.84
C ASP A 801 -37.29 -15.00 -36.68
N ASN A 802 -36.07 -14.51 -36.47
CA ASN A 802 -35.74 -13.08 -36.47
C ASN A 802 -35.83 -12.41 -37.84
N GLY A 803 -35.80 -13.18 -38.93
CA GLY A 803 -36.04 -12.70 -40.32
C GLY A 803 -37.51 -12.37 -40.66
N ARG A 804 -38.44 -12.68 -39.74
CA ARG A 804 -39.87 -12.38 -39.89
C ARG A 804 -40.38 -11.13 -39.20
N VAL A 805 -39.52 -10.25 -38.69
CA VAL A 805 -39.92 -8.91 -38.32
C VAL A 805 -40.07 -8.07 -39.59
N GLN A 806 -41.27 -7.94 -40.03
CA GLN A 806 -41.75 -7.27 -41.24
C GLN A 806 -41.15 -5.86 -41.40
N GLN A 807 -40.70 -5.59 -42.65
CA GLN A 807 -40.62 -4.22 -43.18
C GLN A 807 -41.99 -3.52 -43.02
N PRO A 808 -42.05 -2.27 -42.56
CA PRO A 808 -43.32 -1.56 -42.59
C PRO A 808 -43.65 -1.14 -44.02
N ALA A 809 -44.66 -1.79 -44.61
CA ALA A 809 -45.32 -1.28 -45.81
C ALA A 809 -46.04 0.01 -45.49
N ALA A 810 -45.90 0.99 -46.38
CA ALA A 810 -46.45 2.35 -46.23
C ALA A 810 -47.99 2.38 -46.09
N ALA A 811 -48.39 3.21 -45.14
CA ALA A 811 -49.66 3.96 -45.02
C ALA A 811 -50.98 3.38 -45.55
N ALA A 812 -51.83 2.91 -44.64
CA ALA A 812 -53.26 3.20 -44.58
C ALA A 812 -53.75 3.07 -43.14
N ALA A 813 -54.26 4.13 -42.56
CA ALA A 813 -54.93 4.21 -41.26
C ALA A 813 -56.41 3.82 -41.42
N PRO A 814 -57.19 3.72 -40.34
CA PRO A 814 -57.01 2.97 -39.09
C PRO A 814 -58.17 1.97 -38.89
N ASP A 815 -58.06 0.97 -38.12
CA ASP A 815 -59.02 0.56 -37.09
C ASP A 815 -58.53 -0.67 -36.28
N ASN A 816 -58.60 -0.47 -34.98
CA ASN A 816 -58.79 -1.41 -33.93
C ASN A 816 -58.35 -2.92 -34.13
N MET A 817 -57.18 -3.27 -33.72
CA MET A 817 -56.93 -4.58 -33.11
C MET A 817 -55.56 -4.56 -32.36
N MET A 818 -55.52 -3.93 -31.19
CA MET A 818 -54.51 -4.11 -30.19
C MET A 818 -55.18 -4.78 -28.96
N GLY A 819 -55.35 -6.06 -29.04
CA GLY A 819 -55.95 -6.84 -27.98
C GLY A 819 -55.55 -8.28 -28.12
N SER A 820 -54.82 -8.76 -27.09
CA SER A 820 -54.52 -10.14 -26.73
C SER A 820 -53.15 -10.65 -27.15
N LEU A 821 -52.17 -10.35 -26.30
CA LEU A 821 -51.11 -11.32 -25.98
C LEU A 821 -50.69 -11.31 -24.49
N PHE A 822 -51.16 -10.37 -23.66
CA PHE A 822 -50.97 -10.36 -22.20
C PHE A 822 -52.10 -9.64 -21.45
N GLY A 823 -53.35 -10.02 -21.73
CA GLY A 823 -54.48 -9.56 -20.94
C GLY A 823 -55.27 -10.78 -20.55
N SER A 824 -55.13 -11.30 -19.32
CA SER A 824 -56.08 -12.29 -18.82
C SER A 824 -57.46 -11.63 -18.85
N SER A 825 -58.48 -12.33 -19.34
CA SER A 825 -59.87 -11.96 -19.33
C SER A 825 -60.34 -11.41 -17.96
N ILE A 826 -59.73 -11.93 -16.92
CA ILE A 826 -59.92 -11.63 -15.50
C ILE A 826 -59.48 -10.19 -15.13
N ALA A 827 -58.38 -9.69 -15.70
CA ALA A 827 -57.92 -8.32 -15.45
C ALA A 827 -58.89 -7.28 -16.02
N ASN A 828 -59.45 -7.56 -17.19
CA ASN A 828 -60.44 -6.69 -17.79
C ASN A 828 -61.82 -6.72 -17.06
N GLU A 829 -62.21 -7.87 -16.49
CA GLU A 829 -63.40 -7.98 -15.65
C GLU A 829 -63.20 -7.30 -14.29
N LEU A 830 -62.03 -7.42 -13.69
CA LEU A 830 -61.69 -6.76 -12.43
C LEU A 830 -61.69 -5.24 -12.54
N LEU A 831 -61.24 -4.67 -13.68
CA LEU A 831 -61.28 -3.22 -13.94
C LEU A 831 -62.69 -2.65 -14.20
N LYS A 832 -63.67 -3.48 -14.53
CA LYS A 832 -65.06 -3.08 -14.71
C LYS A 832 -65.88 -3.07 -13.41
N LEU A 833 -65.31 -3.59 -12.32
CA LEU A 833 -66.02 -3.64 -11.03
C LEU A 833 -65.82 -2.31 -10.30
N ASP A 834 -66.89 -1.60 -10.02
CA ASP A 834 -66.86 -0.41 -9.16
C ASP A 834 -67.00 -0.89 -7.68
N VAL A 835 -65.84 -1.25 -7.11
CA VAL A 835 -65.76 -1.82 -5.76
C VAL A 835 -66.30 -0.86 -4.69
N MET A 836 -66.32 0.45 -4.96
CA MET A 836 -66.77 1.46 -3.99
C MET A 836 -68.30 1.59 -3.90
N SER A 837 -69.01 1.11 -4.92
CA SER A 837 -70.50 1.10 -4.94
C SER A 837 -71.10 -0.25 -4.51
N MET A 838 -70.27 -1.27 -4.26
CA MET A 838 -70.70 -2.63 -3.95
C MET A 838 -70.86 -2.85 -2.45
N THR A 839 -71.87 -3.63 -2.07
CA THR A 839 -71.96 -4.17 -0.71
C THR A 839 -70.95 -5.27 -0.45
N PRO A 840 -70.51 -5.50 0.80
CA PRO A 840 -69.49 -6.55 1.11
C PRO A 840 -69.88 -7.95 0.55
N ILE A 841 -71.16 -8.29 0.49
CA ILE A 841 -71.63 -9.60 -0.07
C ILE A 841 -71.48 -9.63 -1.58
N GLU A 842 -71.79 -8.57 -2.26
CA GLU A 842 -71.59 -8.43 -3.72
C GLU A 842 -70.12 -8.45 -4.12
N ALA A 843 -69.27 -7.79 -3.36
CA ALA A 843 -67.80 -7.79 -3.58
C ALA A 843 -67.23 -9.22 -3.39
N MET A 844 -67.61 -9.91 -2.37
CA MET A 844 -67.20 -11.31 -2.12
C MET A 844 -67.69 -12.25 -3.26
N SER A 845 -68.91 -12.04 -3.74
CA SER A 845 -69.49 -12.85 -4.85
C SER A 845 -68.74 -12.61 -6.18
N ALA A 846 -68.36 -11.36 -6.44
CA ALA A 846 -67.58 -10.98 -7.61
C ALA A 846 -66.14 -11.53 -7.55
N LEU A 847 -65.50 -11.46 -6.38
CA LEU A 847 -64.16 -12.05 -6.15
C LEU A 847 -64.18 -13.58 -6.34
N TYR A 848 -65.24 -14.26 -5.84
CA TYR A 848 -65.39 -15.70 -6.00
C TYR A 848 -65.55 -16.12 -7.48
N LYS A 849 -66.35 -15.35 -8.27
CA LYS A 849 -66.48 -15.55 -9.70
C LYS A 849 -65.16 -15.37 -10.45
N LEU A 850 -64.41 -14.29 -10.15
CA LEU A 850 -63.11 -14.06 -10.77
C LEU A 850 -62.09 -15.15 -10.39
N GLN A 851 -62.15 -15.65 -9.17
CA GLN A 851 -61.31 -16.75 -8.73
C GLN A 851 -61.65 -18.07 -9.47
N ASP A 852 -62.93 -18.38 -9.70
CA ASP A 852 -63.37 -19.57 -10.46
C ASP A 852 -62.96 -19.49 -11.93
N GLU A 853 -63.09 -18.30 -12.54
CA GLU A 853 -62.57 -18.05 -13.89
C GLU A 853 -61.05 -18.13 -13.99
N ALA A 854 -60.32 -17.63 -12.98
CA ALA A 854 -58.87 -17.80 -12.90
C ALA A 854 -58.45 -19.27 -12.82
N ARG A 855 -59.19 -20.09 -12.05
CA ARG A 855 -58.94 -21.54 -11.97
C ARG A 855 -59.20 -22.23 -13.31
N LYS A 856 -60.23 -21.83 -14.03
CA LYS A 856 -60.53 -22.37 -15.34
C LYS A 856 -59.53 -21.99 -16.42
N GLU A 857 -59.03 -20.71 -16.39
CA GLU A 857 -57.94 -20.26 -17.29
C GLU A 857 -56.61 -20.96 -17.00
N LEU A 858 -56.32 -21.28 -15.74
CA LEU A 858 -55.07 -21.93 -15.31
C LEU A 858 -55.14 -23.48 -15.35
N GLY A 859 -56.28 -24.06 -15.75
CA GLY A 859 -56.45 -25.52 -15.84
C GLY A 859 -56.35 -26.24 -14.49
N LYS A 860 -56.70 -25.56 -13.39
CA LYS A 860 -56.72 -26.12 -12.03
C LYS A 860 -58.15 -26.26 -11.48
#